data_1e411b83252e41e50f50d58cb34950de
#
_entry.id   1e411b83252e41e50f50d58cb34950de
#
_cell.length_a   1.000
_cell.length_b   1.000
_cell.length_c   1.000
_cell.angle_alpha   90.00
_cell.angle_beta   90.00
_cell.angle_gamma   90.00
#
_symmetry.space_group_name_H-M   'P 1'
#
loop_
_entity.id
_entity.type
_entity.pdbx_description
1 polymer ?
#
loop_
_entity_poly.entity_id
_entity_poly.type
_entity_poly.pdbx_seq_one_letter_code
_entity_poly.pdbx_strand_id
1 'polypeptide(L)'
;MMLLDELNEVQRAAVAYNDGPQLVIAGAGSGKTRVLTYKIAYLLQQGVQANRILALTFTNKAAREMKERIAKLVGFDQARYLWMGTFHSICARILRQEAANIGFTKDFSIYDTSDSQSLIRQIVKEKQLDEKVYKPAAVLNRISAAKNRLCLPDAYALTKSYIDQDRTARMYDMANIYTTYQQRLINANAMDFDDLLVNMCLLLERDEQARSYYQSVFEYVLVDEYQDTNYAQSFIVQRLAAPENKICVVGDDAQSIYSFRGADIANILSFKQVYPNARVDKLERNYRSTQNIVLAANSLIHHNERQIYKETYSENEMGDKVQIVPYASDRDEAANVTGKVVLEHRKNGVGYNNIAILYRTNAQSRAFENELRKLAIPYRIYGGLSFYQRKEIKDAICYFRLAANPKDNEALSRVINFPARHIGDTTLRKLSECANEQQVSMLEVAHDPQAFGLTIGSSFLTALKGFASLMDELSEAMETMDAFEYTELMMRRSGIMAVAQADITPEGQDRLENLNELVTAVREFVDQRKMQGIDFTPITDFLAEVALLTDQDEHTDDKTERVTLMTVHAAKGLEFPVVFIVGLEEDLFPSQYATRASDIEEERRLFYVAITRAMQRCYISFARQRFKNGQLNFANPSRFLKDLDRQYTTIEQPSPSGLTGVRTPSAERSFRPKDDPSAQRSFRPLAGLSAKRSEITSNFAAGERVYHKVFGEGKVLSVYRENEVDKIEINFDAVGKKTLLLTYAKLEKR
;
A
#
# COMPACT_ATOMS: atom_id res chain seq x y z
N MET A 1 13.03 7.73 39.41
CA MET A 1 11.91 8.44 38.77
C MET A 1 10.78 7.44 38.60
N MET A 2 9.58 7.70 39.13
CA MET A 2 8.51 6.72 38.93
C MET A 2 8.07 6.75 37.46
N LEU A 3 7.85 5.57 36.87
CA LEU A 3 7.45 5.40 35.46
C LEU A 3 6.31 6.36 35.02
N LEU A 4 5.38 6.63 35.92
CA LEU A 4 4.20 7.45 35.65
C LEU A 4 4.46 8.98 35.72
N ASP A 5 5.62 9.43 36.21
CA ASP A 5 5.93 10.87 36.36
C ASP A 5 6.15 11.58 35.00
N GLU A 6 6.48 10.82 33.98
CA GLU A 6 6.67 11.33 32.61
C GLU A 6 5.36 11.54 31.83
N LEU A 7 4.22 11.12 32.39
CA LEU A 7 2.91 11.16 31.76
C LEU A 7 2.10 12.35 32.27
N ASN A 8 1.29 12.96 31.40
CA ASN A 8 0.29 13.91 31.87
C ASN A 8 -0.81 13.21 32.69
N GLU A 9 -1.66 13.95 33.34
CA GLU A 9 -2.66 13.42 34.26
C GLU A 9 -3.59 12.40 33.61
N VAL A 10 -4.10 12.70 32.41
CA VAL A 10 -5.02 11.82 31.67
C VAL A 10 -4.30 10.55 31.19
N GLN A 11 -3.09 10.70 30.66
CA GLN A 11 -2.27 9.55 30.23
C GLN A 11 -1.94 8.65 31.44
N ARG A 12 -1.59 9.24 32.60
CA ARG A 12 -1.32 8.53 33.83
C ARG A 12 -2.53 7.74 34.31
N ALA A 13 -3.70 8.38 34.31
CA ALA A 13 -4.96 7.73 34.68
C ALA A 13 -5.32 6.57 33.74
N ALA A 14 -5.09 6.73 32.44
CA ALA A 14 -5.29 5.67 31.45
C ALA A 14 -4.32 4.49 31.62
N VAL A 15 -3.04 4.76 31.92
CA VAL A 15 -2.02 3.73 32.16
C VAL A 15 -2.29 2.96 33.45
N ALA A 16 -2.71 3.65 34.53
CA ALA A 16 -2.91 3.03 35.84
C ALA A 16 -4.17 2.16 35.95
N TYR A 17 -5.16 2.32 35.04
CA TYR A 17 -6.41 1.57 35.08
C TYR A 17 -6.21 0.15 34.54
N ASN A 18 -6.47 -0.91 35.33
CA ASN A 18 -6.28 -2.31 34.96
C ASN A 18 -7.45 -3.23 35.38
N ASP A 19 -8.56 -2.68 35.88
CA ASP A 19 -9.63 -3.43 36.52
C ASP A 19 -10.71 -3.95 35.55
N GLY A 20 -10.59 -3.68 34.25
CA GLY A 20 -11.58 -4.13 33.26
C GLY A 20 -11.33 -3.56 31.87
N PRO A 21 -12.36 -3.62 31.00
CA PRO A 21 -12.22 -3.16 29.63
C PRO A 21 -12.03 -1.63 29.57
N GLN A 22 -11.11 -1.20 28.71
CA GLN A 22 -10.75 0.20 28.55
C GLN A 22 -10.69 0.60 27.08
N LEU A 23 -11.29 1.73 26.75
CA LEU A 23 -11.18 2.40 25.46
C LEU A 23 -10.45 3.73 25.64
N VAL A 24 -9.30 3.89 25.01
CA VAL A 24 -8.54 5.13 24.98
C VAL A 24 -8.74 5.80 23.62
N ILE A 25 -9.53 6.85 23.58
CA ILE A 25 -9.74 7.68 22.40
C ILE A 25 -8.64 8.74 22.36
N ALA A 26 -7.82 8.69 21.33
CA ALA A 26 -6.59 9.46 21.29
C ALA A 26 -6.45 10.21 19.96
N GLY A 27 -6.60 11.52 19.98
CA GLY A 27 -6.43 12.37 18.80
C GLY A 27 -5.05 12.21 18.14
N ALA A 28 -4.90 12.73 16.93
CA ALA A 28 -3.61 12.73 16.24
C ALA A 28 -2.55 13.43 17.12
N GLY A 29 -1.35 12.84 17.23
CA GLY A 29 -0.25 13.44 18.02
C GLY A 29 -0.44 13.48 19.53
N SER A 30 -1.45 12.80 20.11
CA SER A 30 -1.74 12.81 21.57
C SER A 30 -0.94 11.79 22.38
N GLY A 31 -0.09 10.98 21.73
CA GLY A 31 0.74 9.99 22.41
C GLY A 31 0.08 8.63 22.61
N LYS A 32 -0.77 8.16 21.67
CA LYS A 32 -1.35 6.80 21.63
C LYS A 32 -0.35 5.72 22.00
N THR A 33 0.71 5.62 21.23
CA THR A 33 1.78 4.63 21.41
C THR A 33 2.49 4.77 22.74
N ARG A 34 2.63 6.01 23.25
CA ARG A 34 3.22 6.27 24.57
C ARG A 34 2.36 5.66 25.67
N VAL A 35 1.04 5.87 25.65
CA VAL A 35 0.13 5.27 26.65
C VAL A 35 0.22 3.76 26.62
N LEU A 36 0.20 3.11 25.44
CA LEU A 36 0.32 1.66 25.32
C LEU A 36 1.67 1.14 25.85
N THR A 37 2.78 1.75 25.47
CA THR A 37 4.12 1.31 25.92
C THR A 37 4.29 1.47 27.44
N TYR A 38 3.82 2.58 28.00
CA TYR A 38 3.86 2.80 29.43
C TYR A 38 2.89 1.88 30.19
N LYS A 39 1.72 1.57 29.62
CA LYS A 39 0.79 0.60 30.21
C LYS A 39 1.39 -0.79 30.29
N ILE A 40 2.05 -1.26 29.22
CA ILE A 40 2.76 -2.56 29.23
C ILE A 40 3.87 -2.54 30.30
N ALA A 41 4.69 -1.49 30.33
CA ALA A 41 5.73 -1.34 31.32
C ALA A 41 5.16 -1.31 32.75
N TYR A 42 4.03 -0.65 32.97
CA TYR A 42 3.34 -0.60 34.26
C TYR A 42 2.80 -1.98 34.67
N LEU A 43 2.16 -2.73 33.76
CA LEU A 43 1.70 -4.10 34.00
C LEU A 43 2.86 -5.02 34.45
N LEU A 44 4.00 -4.94 33.77
CA LEU A 44 5.21 -5.68 34.13
C LEU A 44 5.72 -5.32 35.54
N GLN A 45 5.70 -4.03 35.92
CA GLN A 45 6.05 -3.58 37.25
C GLN A 45 5.05 -4.04 38.33
N GLN A 46 3.76 -4.23 37.96
CA GLN A 46 2.74 -4.80 38.86
C GLN A 46 2.86 -6.33 38.99
N GLY A 47 3.85 -6.97 38.34
CA GLY A 47 4.11 -8.40 38.45
C GLY A 47 3.43 -9.27 37.40
N VAL A 48 2.74 -8.69 36.41
CA VAL A 48 2.21 -9.45 35.26
C VAL A 48 3.39 -9.97 34.44
N GLN A 49 3.42 -11.26 34.18
CA GLN A 49 4.51 -11.86 33.40
C GLN A 49 4.43 -11.42 31.94
N ALA A 50 5.58 -11.17 31.32
CA ALA A 50 5.64 -10.67 29.93
C ALA A 50 4.97 -11.61 28.92
N ASN A 51 5.11 -12.92 29.08
CA ASN A 51 4.46 -13.92 28.22
C ASN A 51 2.92 -14.04 28.41
N ARG A 52 2.37 -13.32 29.38
CA ARG A 52 0.92 -13.23 29.62
C ARG A 52 0.29 -11.95 29.07
N ILE A 53 1.08 -11.09 28.44
CA ILE A 53 0.63 -9.85 27.81
C ILE A 53 0.61 -10.03 26.30
N LEU A 54 -0.57 -9.85 25.70
CA LEU A 54 -0.76 -9.82 24.25
C LEU A 54 -0.92 -8.36 23.79
N ALA A 55 -0.03 -7.89 22.93
CA ALA A 55 -0.09 -6.56 22.33
C ALA A 55 -0.17 -6.65 20.79
N LEU A 56 -1.28 -6.19 20.25
CA LEU A 56 -1.60 -6.24 18.83
C LEU A 56 -1.51 -4.86 18.19
N THR A 57 -0.88 -4.78 17.02
CA THR A 57 -0.75 -3.57 16.23
C THR A 57 -1.00 -3.84 14.75
N PHE A 58 -1.00 -2.81 13.92
CA PHE A 58 -1.33 -2.92 12.49
C PHE A 58 -0.13 -3.19 11.60
N THR A 59 1.07 -2.70 11.97
CA THR A 59 2.29 -2.83 11.15
C THR A 59 3.44 -3.43 11.96
N ASN A 60 4.31 -4.19 11.29
CA ASN A 60 5.49 -4.77 11.91
C ASN A 60 6.46 -3.68 12.41
N LYS A 61 6.55 -2.56 11.69
CA LYS A 61 7.32 -1.39 12.11
C LYS A 61 6.82 -0.86 13.46
N ALA A 62 5.51 -0.67 13.61
CA ALA A 62 4.93 -0.20 14.87
C ALA A 62 5.20 -1.21 16.01
N ALA A 63 5.06 -2.52 15.75
CA ALA A 63 5.38 -3.56 16.73
C ALA A 63 6.84 -3.49 17.19
N ARG A 64 7.79 -3.33 16.25
CA ARG A 64 9.23 -3.22 16.53
C ARG A 64 9.55 -1.97 17.35
N GLU A 65 9.09 -0.80 16.90
CA GLU A 65 9.29 0.47 17.62
C GLU A 65 8.70 0.43 19.05
N MET A 66 7.51 -0.16 19.21
CA MET A 66 6.90 -0.34 20.54
C MET A 66 7.76 -1.25 21.42
N LYS A 67 8.23 -2.39 20.89
CA LYS A 67 9.08 -3.34 21.63
C LYS A 67 10.39 -2.70 22.08
N GLU A 68 11.02 -1.92 21.20
CA GLU A 68 12.24 -1.16 21.53
C GLU A 68 11.99 -0.11 22.63
N ARG A 69 10.86 0.60 22.56
CA ARG A 69 10.49 1.59 23.59
C ARG A 69 10.22 0.92 24.94
N ILE A 70 9.53 -0.22 24.93
CA ILE A 70 9.28 -1.01 26.15
C ILE A 70 10.60 -1.52 26.71
N ALA A 71 11.50 -2.05 25.89
CA ALA A 71 12.81 -2.54 26.31
C ALA A 71 13.66 -1.44 26.98
N LYS A 72 13.54 -0.18 26.53
CA LYS A 72 14.18 0.97 27.19
C LYS A 72 13.60 1.27 28.58
N LEU A 73 12.32 0.96 28.81
CA LEU A 73 11.63 1.24 30.10
C LEU A 73 11.84 0.13 31.14
N VAL A 74 11.85 -1.15 30.71
CA VAL A 74 11.83 -2.31 31.62
C VAL A 74 13.02 -3.26 31.45
N GLY A 75 13.87 -3.02 30.46
CA GLY A 75 14.98 -3.90 30.09
C GLY A 75 14.63 -4.90 28.99
N PHE A 76 15.66 -5.29 28.23
CA PHE A 76 15.53 -6.19 27.08
C PHE A 76 15.02 -7.57 27.47
N ASP A 77 15.51 -8.11 28.59
CA ASP A 77 15.16 -9.46 29.07
C ASP A 77 13.68 -9.65 29.36
N GLN A 78 12.99 -8.62 29.86
CA GLN A 78 11.54 -8.67 30.05
C GLN A 78 10.79 -8.47 28.75
N ALA A 79 11.21 -7.52 27.91
CA ALA A 79 10.52 -7.18 26.68
C ALA A 79 10.53 -8.32 25.63
N ARG A 80 11.54 -9.19 25.63
CA ARG A 80 11.66 -10.28 24.63
C ARG A 80 10.55 -11.33 24.71
N TYR A 81 9.97 -11.55 25.88
CA TYR A 81 8.93 -12.57 26.10
C TYR A 81 7.50 -12.07 25.84
N LEU A 82 7.32 -10.79 25.53
CA LEU A 82 6.00 -10.24 25.19
C LEU A 82 5.45 -10.91 23.92
N TRP A 83 4.18 -11.25 23.94
CA TRP A 83 3.44 -11.56 22.73
C TRP A 83 3.06 -10.24 22.04
N MET A 84 3.94 -9.77 21.19
CA MET A 84 3.76 -8.50 20.49
C MET A 84 3.99 -8.66 18.99
N GLY A 85 3.04 -8.21 18.19
CA GLY A 85 3.10 -8.29 16.73
C GLY A 85 1.85 -7.74 16.05
N THR A 86 1.79 -7.93 14.73
CA THR A 86 0.57 -7.68 13.98
C THR A 86 -0.45 -8.79 14.23
N PHE A 87 -1.74 -8.52 13.97
CA PHE A 87 -2.78 -9.57 14.02
C PHE A 87 -2.37 -10.82 13.26
N HIS A 88 -1.92 -10.64 12.01
CA HIS A 88 -1.54 -11.77 11.15
C HIS A 88 -0.33 -12.54 11.72
N SER A 89 0.68 -11.86 12.26
CA SER A 89 1.85 -12.53 12.82
C SER A 89 1.53 -13.36 14.07
N ILE A 90 0.66 -12.83 14.93
CA ILE A 90 0.22 -13.56 16.13
C ILE A 90 -0.69 -14.73 15.74
N CYS A 91 -1.65 -14.51 14.82
CA CYS A 91 -2.50 -15.59 14.31
C CYS A 91 -1.66 -16.69 13.64
N ALA A 92 -0.73 -16.33 12.74
CA ALA A 92 0.14 -17.32 12.10
C ALA A 92 0.96 -18.12 13.11
N ARG A 93 1.50 -17.49 14.17
CA ARG A 93 2.24 -18.15 15.24
C ARG A 93 1.37 -19.14 16.01
N ILE A 94 0.12 -18.76 16.37
CA ILE A 94 -0.82 -19.63 17.06
C ILE A 94 -1.24 -20.78 16.13
N LEU A 95 -1.62 -20.48 14.89
CA LEU A 95 -2.08 -21.49 13.93
C LEU A 95 -1.01 -22.51 13.57
N ARG A 96 0.28 -22.15 13.60
CA ARG A 96 1.37 -23.13 13.44
C ARG A 96 1.45 -24.11 14.62
N GLN A 97 1.13 -23.67 15.83
CA GLN A 97 1.08 -24.54 17.01
C GLN A 97 -0.15 -25.44 16.98
N GLU A 98 -1.28 -24.93 16.49
CA GLU A 98 -2.58 -25.62 16.45
C GLU A 98 -2.91 -26.19 15.06
N ALA A 99 -1.93 -26.31 14.17
CA ALA A 99 -2.14 -26.65 12.76
C ALA A 99 -2.99 -27.93 12.57
N ALA A 100 -2.71 -28.98 13.35
CA ALA A 100 -3.45 -30.23 13.29
C ALA A 100 -4.93 -30.06 13.62
N ASN A 101 -5.29 -29.15 14.55
CA ASN A 101 -6.66 -28.90 14.99
C ASN A 101 -7.51 -28.18 13.92
N ILE A 102 -6.85 -27.58 12.93
CA ILE A 102 -7.49 -26.86 11.83
C ILE A 102 -7.32 -27.55 10.47
N GLY A 103 -6.75 -28.76 10.43
CA GLY A 103 -6.59 -29.56 9.21
C GLY A 103 -5.40 -29.17 8.32
N PHE A 104 -4.39 -28.48 8.89
CA PHE A 104 -3.15 -28.11 8.22
C PHE A 104 -1.94 -28.77 8.88
N THR A 105 -0.77 -28.67 8.24
CA THR A 105 0.51 -28.97 8.89
C THR A 105 1.16 -27.70 9.38
N LYS A 106 2.10 -27.81 10.34
CA LYS A 106 2.80 -26.63 10.89
C LYS A 106 3.54 -25.79 9.84
N ASP A 107 3.90 -26.40 8.72
CA ASP A 107 4.71 -25.81 7.66
C ASP A 107 3.86 -25.26 6.50
N PHE A 108 2.60 -24.89 6.77
CA PHE A 108 1.72 -24.31 5.76
C PHE A 108 2.33 -23.05 5.13
N SER A 109 2.15 -22.92 3.82
CA SER A 109 2.57 -21.73 3.06
C SER A 109 1.60 -20.57 3.28
N ILE A 110 2.11 -19.33 3.29
CA ILE A 110 1.29 -18.13 3.27
C ILE A 110 1.38 -17.54 1.86
N TYR A 111 0.24 -17.51 1.15
CA TYR A 111 0.15 -16.95 -0.19
C TYR A 111 -0.04 -15.45 -0.13
N ASP A 112 0.78 -14.74 -0.90
CA ASP A 112 0.61 -13.32 -1.10
C ASP A 112 -0.49 -13.01 -2.15
N THR A 113 -0.71 -11.72 -2.40
CA THR A 113 -1.72 -11.25 -3.37
C THR A 113 -1.43 -11.79 -4.78
N SER A 114 -0.16 -11.91 -5.20
CA SER A 114 0.17 -12.37 -6.55
C SER A 114 -0.02 -13.88 -6.70
N ASP A 115 0.29 -14.67 -5.66
CA ASP A 115 0.06 -16.10 -5.62
C ASP A 115 -1.44 -16.40 -5.68
N SER A 116 -2.22 -15.69 -4.84
CA SER A 116 -3.69 -15.79 -4.81
C SER A 116 -4.33 -15.43 -6.16
N GLN A 117 -3.84 -14.38 -6.82
CA GLN A 117 -4.32 -13.99 -8.15
C GLN A 117 -3.90 -14.99 -9.24
N SER A 118 -2.72 -15.61 -9.11
CA SER A 118 -2.26 -16.67 -10.02
C SER A 118 -3.18 -17.89 -9.94
N LEU A 119 -3.47 -18.35 -8.71
CA LEU A 119 -4.38 -19.45 -8.46
C LEU A 119 -5.79 -19.17 -9.01
N ILE A 120 -6.33 -17.97 -8.78
CA ILE A 120 -7.63 -17.56 -9.31
C ILE A 120 -7.62 -17.55 -10.84
N ARG A 121 -6.54 -17.06 -11.48
CA ARG A 121 -6.41 -17.07 -12.95
C ARG A 121 -6.44 -18.48 -13.51
N GLN A 122 -5.78 -19.44 -12.86
CA GLN A 122 -5.83 -20.85 -13.24
C GLN A 122 -7.26 -21.40 -13.14
N ILE A 123 -7.96 -21.14 -12.02
CA ILE A 123 -9.36 -21.58 -11.82
C ILE A 123 -10.29 -21.00 -12.89
N VAL A 124 -10.18 -19.72 -13.19
CA VAL A 124 -11.00 -19.03 -14.22
C VAL A 124 -10.76 -19.65 -15.60
N LYS A 125 -9.49 -19.93 -15.94
CA LYS A 125 -9.11 -20.55 -17.21
C LYS A 125 -9.61 -22.00 -17.34
N GLU A 126 -9.45 -22.80 -16.30
CA GLU A 126 -9.93 -24.21 -16.30
C GLU A 126 -11.44 -24.31 -16.38
N LYS A 127 -12.16 -23.40 -15.72
CA LYS A 127 -13.62 -23.31 -15.83
C LYS A 127 -14.10 -22.65 -17.13
N GLN A 128 -13.19 -22.29 -18.02
CA GLN A 128 -13.47 -21.63 -19.32
C GLN A 128 -14.33 -20.35 -19.18
N LEU A 129 -14.12 -19.60 -18.11
CA LEU A 129 -14.83 -18.35 -17.83
C LEU A 129 -14.16 -17.16 -18.53
N ASP A 130 -14.91 -16.10 -18.82
CA ASP A 130 -14.40 -14.88 -19.45
C ASP A 130 -13.47 -14.10 -18.50
N GLU A 131 -12.18 -14.08 -18.80
CA GLU A 131 -11.15 -13.37 -18.01
C GLU A 131 -11.38 -11.84 -17.93
N LYS A 132 -12.17 -11.26 -18.84
CA LYS A 132 -12.51 -9.83 -18.79
C LYS A 132 -13.55 -9.55 -17.72
N VAL A 133 -14.43 -10.50 -17.46
CA VAL A 133 -15.44 -10.45 -16.40
C VAL A 133 -14.83 -10.87 -15.06
N TYR A 134 -14.17 -12.03 -15.03
CA TYR A 134 -13.56 -12.63 -13.84
C TYR A 134 -12.09 -12.23 -13.71
N LYS A 135 -11.81 -10.93 -13.66
CA LYS A 135 -10.44 -10.43 -13.44
C LYS A 135 -9.92 -10.93 -12.08
N PRO A 136 -8.74 -11.57 -12.01
CA PRO A 136 -8.25 -12.18 -10.77
C PRO A 136 -8.25 -11.24 -9.56
N ALA A 137 -7.84 -9.99 -9.74
CA ALA A 137 -7.87 -8.99 -8.67
C ALA A 137 -9.29 -8.68 -8.18
N ALA A 138 -10.29 -8.60 -9.08
CA ALA A 138 -11.68 -8.34 -8.70
C ALA A 138 -12.31 -9.55 -7.97
N VAL A 139 -12.00 -10.75 -8.42
CA VAL A 139 -12.42 -12.00 -7.76
C VAL A 139 -11.81 -12.10 -6.37
N LEU A 140 -10.49 -11.89 -6.25
CA LEU A 140 -9.79 -11.92 -4.95
C LEU A 140 -10.37 -10.90 -3.98
N ASN A 141 -10.62 -9.66 -4.41
CA ASN A 141 -11.21 -8.63 -3.56
C ASN A 141 -12.60 -9.04 -3.02
N ARG A 142 -13.41 -9.76 -3.81
CA ARG A 142 -14.70 -10.27 -3.35
C ARG A 142 -14.55 -11.39 -2.31
N ILE A 143 -13.63 -12.32 -2.55
CA ILE A 143 -13.31 -13.39 -1.60
C ILE A 143 -12.80 -12.79 -0.29
N SER A 144 -11.87 -11.85 -0.37
CA SER A 144 -11.31 -11.13 0.79
C SER A 144 -12.40 -10.41 1.59
N ALA A 145 -13.29 -9.68 0.91
CA ALA A 145 -14.40 -9.00 1.57
C ALA A 145 -15.35 -9.97 2.30
N ALA A 146 -15.57 -11.18 1.76
CA ALA A 146 -16.36 -12.21 2.39
C ALA A 146 -15.63 -12.81 3.62
N LYS A 147 -14.35 -13.18 3.47
CA LYS A 147 -13.49 -13.71 4.54
C LYS A 147 -13.41 -12.75 5.73
N ASN A 148 -13.20 -11.46 5.49
CA ASN A 148 -13.13 -10.44 6.53
C ASN A 148 -14.43 -10.29 7.35
N ARG A 149 -15.56 -10.81 6.83
CA ARG A 149 -16.85 -10.89 7.52
C ARG A 149 -17.19 -12.30 7.98
N LEU A 150 -16.24 -13.22 7.97
CA LEU A 150 -16.37 -14.63 8.29
C LEU A 150 -17.46 -15.36 7.45
N CYS A 151 -17.69 -14.88 6.22
CA CYS A 151 -18.60 -15.53 5.27
C CYS A 151 -17.81 -16.57 4.46
N LEU A 152 -17.89 -17.84 4.89
CA LEU A 152 -17.26 -18.97 4.23
C LEU A 152 -17.96 -19.33 2.91
N PRO A 153 -17.35 -20.15 2.02
CA PRO A 153 -17.92 -20.47 0.70
C PRO A 153 -19.37 -20.94 0.72
N ASP A 154 -19.74 -21.82 1.67
CA ASP A 154 -21.10 -22.35 1.79
C ASP A 154 -22.10 -21.24 2.15
N ALA A 155 -21.73 -20.38 3.10
CA ALA A 155 -22.55 -19.25 3.51
C ALA A 155 -22.64 -18.18 2.41
N TYR A 156 -21.55 -17.97 1.65
CA TYR A 156 -21.51 -17.05 0.51
C TYR A 156 -22.54 -17.43 -0.54
N ALA A 157 -22.60 -18.71 -0.91
CA ALA A 157 -23.54 -19.24 -1.91
C ALA A 157 -25.03 -19.06 -1.51
N LEU A 158 -25.33 -18.91 -0.22
CA LEU A 158 -26.68 -18.75 0.31
C LEU A 158 -27.04 -17.29 0.65
N THR A 159 -26.06 -16.40 0.73
CA THR A 159 -26.27 -15.02 1.17
C THR A 159 -26.76 -14.14 0.02
N LYS A 160 -28.02 -13.71 0.10
CA LYS A 160 -28.70 -12.94 -0.94
C LYS A 160 -27.93 -11.68 -1.38
N SER A 161 -27.33 -10.94 -0.44
CA SER A 161 -26.59 -9.71 -0.76
C SER A 161 -25.38 -9.97 -1.65
N TYR A 162 -24.66 -11.07 -1.47
CA TYR A 162 -23.54 -11.46 -2.35
C TYR A 162 -24.04 -11.91 -3.72
N ILE A 163 -25.12 -12.75 -3.74
CA ILE A 163 -25.73 -13.21 -5.00
C ILE A 163 -26.19 -12.03 -5.85
N ASP A 164 -26.84 -11.03 -5.27
CA ASP A 164 -27.31 -9.84 -5.98
C ASP A 164 -26.18 -8.97 -6.49
N GLN A 165 -25.09 -8.82 -5.71
CA GLN A 165 -23.89 -8.13 -6.14
C GLN A 165 -23.20 -8.86 -7.31
N ASP A 166 -23.11 -10.17 -7.27
CA ASP A 166 -22.50 -10.98 -8.32
C ASP A 166 -23.32 -10.93 -9.61
N ARG A 167 -24.65 -10.97 -9.51
CA ARG A 167 -25.56 -10.76 -10.66
C ARG A 167 -25.36 -9.40 -11.30
N THR A 168 -25.26 -8.34 -10.51
CA THR A 168 -25.03 -6.98 -11.00
C THR A 168 -23.70 -6.86 -11.75
N ALA A 169 -22.67 -7.57 -11.26
CA ALA A 169 -21.36 -7.61 -11.89
C ALA A 169 -21.24 -8.66 -13.01
N ARG A 170 -22.28 -9.43 -13.31
CA ARG A 170 -22.31 -10.57 -14.25
C ARG A 170 -21.33 -11.70 -13.89
N MET A 171 -20.99 -11.84 -12.61
CA MET A 171 -20.06 -12.84 -12.09
C MET A 171 -20.82 -14.02 -11.46
N TYR A 172 -21.64 -14.73 -12.23
CA TYR A 172 -22.58 -15.76 -11.76
C TYR A 172 -21.89 -16.97 -11.12
N ASP A 173 -20.63 -17.25 -11.47
CA ASP A 173 -19.84 -18.38 -10.93
C ASP A 173 -18.99 -18.04 -9.70
N MET A 174 -19.21 -16.88 -9.10
CA MET A 174 -18.36 -16.39 -8.00
C MET A 174 -18.30 -17.36 -6.80
N ALA A 175 -19.45 -17.91 -6.38
CA ALA A 175 -19.53 -18.89 -5.30
C ALA A 175 -18.72 -20.16 -5.62
N ASN A 176 -18.82 -20.65 -6.86
CA ASN A 176 -18.08 -21.82 -7.35
C ASN A 176 -16.57 -21.58 -7.41
N ILE A 177 -16.16 -20.36 -7.83
CA ILE A 177 -14.76 -19.96 -7.83
C ILE A 177 -14.23 -19.91 -6.38
N TYR A 178 -14.99 -19.31 -5.45
CA TYR A 178 -14.58 -19.20 -4.06
C TYR A 178 -14.43 -20.59 -3.41
N THR A 179 -15.39 -21.51 -3.63
CA THR A 179 -15.29 -22.88 -3.15
C THR A 179 -14.05 -23.60 -3.70
N THR A 180 -13.82 -23.49 -5.02
CA THR A 180 -12.65 -24.12 -5.68
C THR A 180 -11.33 -23.51 -5.18
N TYR A 181 -11.29 -22.19 -5.00
CA TYR A 181 -10.13 -21.47 -4.48
C TYR A 181 -9.77 -21.95 -3.07
N GLN A 182 -10.76 -22.00 -2.17
CA GLN A 182 -10.53 -22.45 -0.79
C GLN A 182 -10.09 -23.91 -0.72
N GLN A 183 -10.70 -24.79 -1.52
CA GLN A 183 -10.30 -26.21 -1.58
C GLN A 183 -8.85 -26.37 -2.06
N ARG A 184 -8.42 -25.58 -3.05
CA ARG A 184 -7.04 -25.63 -3.55
C ARG A 184 -6.02 -25.12 -2.53
N LEU A 185 -6.35 -24.10 -1.77
CA LEU A 185 -5.50 -23.64 -0.67
C LEU A 185 -5.33 -24.75 0.37
N ILE A 186 -6.40 -25.41 0.77
CA ILE A 186 -6.35 -26.54 1.72
C ILE A 186 -5.48 -27.69 1.14
N ASN A 187 -5.71 -28.07 -0.10
CA ASN A 187 -4.95 -29.17 -0.75
C ASN A 187 -3.45 -28.83 -0.88
N ALA A 188 -3.13 -27.55 -1.10
CA ALA A 188 -1.75 -27.04 -1.16
C ALA A 188 -1.13 -26.82 0.23
N ASN A 189 -1.81 -27.16 1.32
CA ASN A 189 -1.39 -26.79 2.67
C ASN A 189 -1.00 -25.31 2.73
N ALA A 190 -1.85 -24.43 2.23
CA ALA A 190 -1.60 -23.00 2.12
C ALA A 190 -2.78 -22.17 2.65
N MET A 191 -2.48 -21.00 3.16
CA MET A 191 -3.45 -19.99 3.58
C MET A 191 -3.12 -18.68 2.87
N ASP A 192 -4.13 -17.92 2.44
CA ASP A 192 -3.92 -16.52 2.11
C ASP A 192 -3.94 -15.65 3.40
N PHE A 193 -3.69 -14.34 3.27
CA PHE A 193 -3.66 -13.45 4.42
C PHE A 193 -4.97 -13.44 5.21
N ASP A 194 -6.12 -13.48 4.53
CA ASP A 194 -7.42 -13.47 5.19
C ASP A 194 -7.69 -14.81 5.90
N ASP A 195 -7.18 -15.93 5.36
CA ASP A 195 -7.30 -17.24 5.99
C ASP A 195 -6.63 -17.32 7.37
N LEU A 196 -5.57 -16.57 7.61
CA LEU A 196 -4.94 -16.51 8.93
C LEU A 196 -5.92 -16.00 9.99
N LEU A 197 -6.72 -15.00 9.64
CA LEU A 197 -7.74 -14.45 10.54
C LEU A 197 -8.96 -15.38 10.62
N VAL A 198 -9.43 -15.90 9.49
CA VAL A 198 -10.57 -16.81 9.42
C VAL A 198 -10.31 -18.09 10.21
N ASN A 199 -9.19 -18.75 9.98
CA ASN A 199 -8.85 -19.99 10.68
C ASN A 199 -8.61 -19.74 12.18
N MET A 200 -8.07 -18.59 12.56
CA MET A 200 -7.97 -18.20 13.98
C MET A 200 -9.37 -18.04 14.61
N CYS A 201 -10.31 -17.41 13.91
CA CYS A 201 -11.69 -17.31 14.39
C CYS A 201 -12.34 -18.70 14.52
N LEU A 202 -12.14 -19.57 13.53
CA LEU A 202 -12.69 -20.93 13.54
C LEU A 202 -12.09 -21.79 14.67
N LEU A 203 -10.79 -21.68 14.91
CA LEU A 203 -10.10 -22.33 16.03
C LEU A 203 -10.74 -21.91 17.37
N LEU A 204 -10.81 -20.59 17.61
CA LEU A 204 -11.38 -20.06 18.86
C LEU A 204 -12.88 -20.33 19.03
N GLU A 205 -13.63 -20.56 17.96
CA GLU A 205 -15.06 -20.87 18.01
C GLU A 205 -15.31 -22.36 18.25
N ARG A 206 -14.58 -23.23 17.54
CA ARG A 206 -14.86 -24.67 17.47
C ARG A 206 -14.07 -25.49 18.47
N ASP A 207 -12.86 -25.07 18.84
CA ASP A 207 -11.98 -25.77 19.76
C ASP A 207 -11.99 -25.09 21.14
N GLU A 208 -12.75 -25.68 22.07
CA GLU A 208 -12.86 -25.17 23.43
C GLU A 208 -11.55 -25.32 24.22
N GLN A 209 -10.76 -26.37 23.95
CA GLN A 209 -9.49 -26.58 24.64
C GLN A 209 -8.46 -25.51 24.21
N ALA A 210 -8.31 -25.29 22.92
CA ALA A 210 -7.43 -24.25 22.41
C ALA A 210 -7.89 -22.86 22.91
N ARG A 211 -9.20 -22.56 22.82
CA ARG A 211 -9.74 -21.29 23.33
C ARG A 211 -9.41 -21.09 24.81
N SER A 212 -9.74 -22.06 25.67
CA SER A 212 -9.49 -21.97 27.12
C SER A 212 -8.02 -21.85 27.44
N TYR A 213 -7.16 -22.54 26.68
CA TYR A 213 -5.70 -22.44 26.84
C TYR A 213 -5.23 -21.02 26.58
N TYR A 214 -5.54 -20.42 25.42
CA TYR A 214 -5.09 -19.05 25.08
C TYR A 214 -5.73 -17.98 25.97
N GLN A 215 -6.95 -18.15 26.44
CA GLN A 215 -7.57 -17.30 27.46
C GLN A 215 -6.83 -17.35 28.78
N SER A 216 -6.30 -18.50 29.17
CA SER A 216 -5.50 -18.66 30.39
C SER A 216 -4.06 -18.09 30.23
N VAL A 217 -3.51 -18.17 29.02
CA VAL A 217 -2.18 -17.61 28.70
C VAL A 217 -2.23 -16.08 28.70
N PHE A 218 -3.20 -15.47 28.04
CA PHE A 218 -3.26 -14.02 27.89
C PHE A 218 -4.08 -13.36 29.00
N GLU A 219 -3.37 -12.91 30.04
CA GLU A 219 -3.99 -12.19 31.15
C GLU A 219 -4.43 -10.79 30.76
N TYR A 220 -3.72 -10.13 29.83
CA TYR A 220 -4.02 -8.79 29.39
C TYR A 220 -3.86 -8.65 27.87
N VAL A 221 -4.90 -8.10 27.21
CA VAL A 221 -4.91 -7.86 25.76
C VAL A 221 -4.88 -6.37 25.48
N LEU A 222 -3.90 -5.93 24.69
CA LEU A 222 -3.77 -4.53 24.26
C LEU A 222 -3.85 -4.46 22.74
N VAL A 223 -4.58 -3.48 22.22
CA VAL A 223 -4.74 -3.28 20.77
C VAL A 223 -4.50 -1.82 20.40
N ASP A 224 -3.53 -1.59 19.51
CA ASP A 224 -3.30 -0.27 18.91
C ASP A 224 -4.13 -0.10 17.63
N GLU A 225 -4.42 1.14 17.25
CA GLU A 225 -5.15 1.50 16.03
C GLU A 225 -6.49 0.73 15.87
N TYR A 226 -7.23 0.55 16.98
CA TYR A 226 -8.43 -0.31 17.03
C TYR A 226 -9.53 0.10 16.02
N GLN A 227 -9.58 1.36 15.58
CA GLN A 227 -10.49 1.84 14.55
C GLN A 227 -10.27 1.24 13.16
N ASP A 228 -9.10 0.60 12.93
CA ASP A 228 -8.77 -0.05 11.65
C ASP A 228 -9.03 -1.55 11.66
N THR A 229 -9.55 -2.10 12.75
CA THR A 229 -9.87 -3.53 12.83
C THR A 229 -11.06 -3.90 11.96
N ASN A 230 -11.00 -5.08 11.33
CA ASN A 230 -12.13 -5.70 10.67
C ASN A 230 -12.94 -6.57 11.65
N TYR A 231 -14.05 -7.15 11.17
CA TYR A 231 -14.92 -7.99 12.02
C TYR A 231 -14.17 -9.21 12.59
N ALA A 232 -13.39 -9.92 11.78
CA ALA A 232 -12.62 -11.09 12.24
C ALA A 232 -11.61 -10.73 13.34
N GLN A 233 -10.89 -9.62 13.18
CA GLN A 233 -9.93 -9.12 14.18
C GLN A 233 -10.63 -8.74 15.49
N SER A 234 -11.75 -8.03 15.41
CA SER A 234 -12.55 -7.70 16.59
C SER A 234 -13.06 -8.95 17.30
N PHE A 235 -13.53 -9.96 16.56
CA PHE A 235 -13.93 -11.24 17.08
C PHE A 235 -12.81 -11.96 17.83
N ILE A 236 -11.62 -12.06 17.24
CA ILE A 236 -10.44 -12.67 17.86
C ILE A 236 -10.12 -12.00 19.20
N VAL A 237 -10.07 -10.67 19.22
CA VAL A 237 -9.77 -9.89 20.43
C VAL A 237 -10.81 -10.17 21.52
N GLN A 238 -12.10 -10.16 21.19
CA GLN A 238 -13.17 -10.44 22.14
C GLN A 238 -13.08 -11.85 22.72
N ARG A 239 -12.78 -12.85 21.89
CA ARG A 239 -12.65 -14.25 22.33
C ARG A 239 -11.42 -14.45 23.21
N LEU A 240 -10.29 -13.82 22.90
CA LEU A 240 -9.07 -13.95 23.70
C LEU A 240 -9.13 -13.20 25.03
N ALA A 241 -9.82 -12.06 25.09
CA ALA A 241 -9.95 -11.27 26.33
C ALA A 241 -10.96 -11.85 27.33
N ALA A 242 -11.91 -12.69 26.89
CA ALA A 242 -12.91 -13.30 27.75
C ALA A 242 -12.28 -14.41 28.62
N PRO A 243 -12.87 -14.74 29.79
CA PRO A 243 -14.03 -14.08 30.41
C PRO A 243 -13.68 -12.81 31.21
N GLU A 244 -12.41 -12.63 31.56
CA GLU A 244 -11.95 -11.57 32.47
C GLU A 244 -12.08 -10.16 31.88
N ASN A 245 -12.10 -10.08 30.52
CA ASN A 245 -12.18 -8.82 29.77
C ASN A 245 -11.13 -7.76 30.17
N LYS A 246 -9.94 -8.20 30.56
CA LYS A 246 -8.77 -7.32 30.77
C LYS A 246 -8.22 -6.88 29.42
N ILE A 247 -8.87 -5.91 28.83
CA ILE A 247 -8.56 -5.41 27.49
C ILE A 247 -8.42 -3.89 27.51
N CYS A 248 -7.38 -3.40 26.84
CA CYS A 248 -7.21 -1.98 26.57
C CYS A 248 -7.06 -1.77 25.05
N VAL A 249 -8.01 -1.07 24.45
CA VAL A 249 -7.93 -0.68 23.05
C VAL A 249 -7.65 0.81 22.94
N VAL A 250 -6.73 1.17 22.05
CA VAL A 250 -6.38 2.57 21.77
C VAL A 250 -6.67 2.85 20.29
N GLY A 251 -7.28 3.98 20.02
CA GLY A 251 -7.61 4.34 18.65
C GLY A 251 -8.06 5.78 18.47
N ASP A 252 -8.21 6.15 17.21
CA ASP A 252 -8.75 7.43 16.77
C ASP A 252 -9.75 7.22 15.63
N ASP A 253 -11.02 7.31 15.91
CA ASP A 253 -12.09 7.17 14.91
C ASP A 253 -11.91 8.13 13.73
N ALA A 254 -11.35 9.33 13.97
CA ALA A 254 -11.02 10.31 12.93
C ALA A 254 -9.88 9.85 12.00
N GLN A 255 -9.15 8.79 12.33
CA GLN A 255 -8.11 8.18 11.51
C GLN A 255 -8.49 6.82 10.93
N SER A 256 -9.78 6.43 10.94
CA SER A 256 -10.27 5.20 10.28
C SER A 256 -10.35 5.42 8.78
N ILE A 257 -9.37 4.89 8.03
CA ILE A 257 -9.17 5.11 6.59
C ILE A 257 -8.90 3.85 5.79
N TYR A 258 -9.17 2.66 6.34
CA TYR A 258 -8.88 1.36 5.71
C TYR A 258 -10.14 0.51 5.46
N SER A 259 -11.34 1.13 5.23
CA SER A 259 -12.55 0.37 4.93
C SER A 259 -12.41 -0.46 3.66
N PHE A 260 -11.64 0.02 2.68
CA PHE A 260 -11.32 -0.73 1.45
C PHE A 260 -10.49 -2.01 1.70
N ARG A 261 -9.90 -2.15 2.90
CA ARG A 261 -9.22 -3.37 3.40
C ARG A 261 -10.08 -4.14 4.41
N GLY A 262 -11.38 -3.82 4.51
CA GLY A 262 -12.31 -4.48 5.40
C GLY A 262 -12.38 -3.92 6.82
N ALA A 263 -11.67 -2.83 7.15
CA ALA A 263 -11.80 -2.16 8.44
C ALA A 263 -13.24 -1.67 8.65
N ASP A 264 -13.74 -1.80 9.88
CA ASP A 264 -15.08 -1.35 10.25
C ASP A 264 -14.99 -0.41 11.45
N ILE A 265 -15.21 0.86 11.21
CA ILE A 265 -15.26 1.89 12.26
C ILE A 265 -16.28 1.57 13.35
N ALA A 266 -17.30 0.77 13.06
CA ALA A 266 -18.29 0.35 14.05
C ALA A 266 -17.64 -0.37 15.24
N ASN A 267 -16.52 -1.05 15.07
CA ASN A 267 -15.81 -1.73 16.15
C ASN A 267 -15.42 -0.77 17.28
N ILE A 268 -14.87 0.41 16.95
CA ILE A 268 -14.51 1.39 17.98
C ILE A 268 -15.73 2.18 18.48
N LEU A 269 -16.67 2.52 17.58
CA LEU A 269 -17.86 3.29 17.95
C LEU A 269 -18.81 2.51 18.87
N SER A 270 -18.90 1.18 18.69
CA SER A 270 -19.76 0.30 19.49
C SER A 270 -19.05 -0.39 20.66
N PHE A 271 -17.81 -0.04 20.97
CA PHE A 271 -17.04 -0.69 22.04
C PHE A 271 -17.78 -0.73 23.38
N LYS A 272 -18.43 0.39 23.79
CA LYS A 272 -19.26 0.44 24.99
C LYS A 272 -20.53 -0.42 24.94
N GLN A 273 -21.02 -0.75 23.77
CA GLN A 273 -22.17 -1.67 23.63
C GLN A 273 -21.72 -3.10 23.86
N VAL A 274 -20.53 -3.46 23.41
CA VAL A 274 -19.89 -4.78 23.64
C VAL A 274 -19.44 -4.92 25.10
N TYR A 275 -18.86 -3.84 25.66
CA TYR A 275 -18.36 -3.79 27.04
C TYR A 275 -19.04 -2.63 27.80
N PRO A 276 -20.25 -2.88 28.38
CA PRO A 276 -21.02 -1.79 29.03
C PRO A 276 -20.29 -1.10 30.18
N ASN A 277 -19.42 -1.82 30.89
CA ASN A 277 -18.63 -1.32 32.01
C ASN A 277 -17.26 -0.74 31.55
N ALA A 278 -17.04 -0.56 30.26
CA ALA A 278 -15.78 -0.05 29.76
C ALA A 278 -15.50 1.39 30.24
N ARG A 279 -14.31 1.60 30.76
CA ARG A 279 -13.78 2.94 31.01
C ARG A 279 -13.38 3.57 29.67
N VAL A 280 -13.71 4.87 29.49
CA VAL A 280 -13.31 5.64 28.32
C VAL A 280 -12.43 6.80 28.75
N ASP A 281 -11.19 6.82 28.29
CA ASP A 281 -10.26 7.91 28.50
C ASP A 281 -10.05 8.67 27.18
N LYS A 282 -10.04 10.01 27.19
CA LYS A 282 -9.83 10.85 26.01
C LYS A 282 -8.50 11.57 26.09
N LEU A 283 -7.60 11.34 25.15
CA LEU A 283 -6.33 12.03 25.02
C LEU A 283 -6.48 13.16 23.99
N GLU A 284 -6.72 14.37 24.46
CA GLU A 284 -7.05 15.51 23.61
C GLU A 284 -5.86 16.45 23.37
N ARG A 285 -4.81 16.40 24.19
CA ARG A 285 -3.63 17.24 24.02
C ARG A 285 -2.72 16.69 22.89
N ASN A 286 -2.52 17.49 21.85
CA ASN A 286 -1.59 17.22 20.75
C ASN A 286 -0.19 17.77 21.07
N TYR A 287 0.82 16.92 20.94
CA TYR A 287 2.24 17.24 21.17
C TYR A 287 3.04 17.42 19.88
N ARG A 288 2.42 17.18 18.73
CA ARG A 288 3.07 17.12 17.42
C ARG A 288 3.05 18.47 16.70
N SER A 289 1.86 19.02 16.53
CA SER A 289 1.59 20.08 15.55
C SER A 289 1.42 21.43 16.21
N THR A 290 1.66 22.51 15.46
CA THR A 290 1.31 23.87 15.84
C THR A 290 -0.21 24.03 15.95
N GLN A 291 -0.67 25.06 16.69
CA GLN A 291 -2.09 25.25 17.00
C GLN A 291 -2.95 25.43 15.73
N ASN A 292 -2.49 26.24 14.77
CA ASN A 292 -3.25 26.48 13.53
C ASN A 292 -3.51 25.20 12.74
N ILE A 293 -2.55 24.25 12.70
CA ILE A 293 -2.72 22.95 12.04
C ILE A 293 -3.78 22.12 12.76
N VAL A 294 -3.73 22.06 14.10
CA VAL A 294 -4.68 21.30 14.91
C VAL A 294 -6.10 21.87 14.77
N LEU A 295 -6.25 23.18 14.84
CA LEU A 295 -7.54 23.86 14.73
C LEU A 295 -8.15 23.73 13.33
N ALA A 296 -7.32 23.81 12.27
CA ALA A 296 -7.77 23.54 10.92
C ALA A 296 -8.23 22.08 10.74
N ALA A 297 -7.49 21.12 11.30
CA ALA A 297 -7.88 19.71 11.26
C ALA A 297 -9.17 19.43 12.03
N ASN A 298 -9.35 20.05 13.19
CA ASN A 298 -10.60 19.96 13.97
C ASN A 298 -11.79 20.51 13.18
N SER A 299 -11.66 21.71 12.57
CA SER A 299 -12.73 22.30 11.77
C SER A 299 -13.19 21.37 10.64
N LEU A 300 -12.25 20.67 9.99
CA LEU A 300 -12.55 19.69 8.94
C LEU A 300 -13.34 18.50 9.50
N ILE A 301 -12.82 17.85 10.55
CA ILE A 301 -13.37 16.56 11.00
C ILE A 301 -14.71 16.68 11.71
N HIS A 302 -15.04 17.83 12.25
CA HIS A 302 -16.34 18.10 12.89
C HIS A 302 -17.53 17.96 11.93
N HIS A 303 -17.32 17.99 10.62
CA HIS A 303 -18.36 17.75 9.61
C HIS A 303 -18.75 16.27 9.45
N ASN A 304 -18.05 15.33 10.08
CA ASN A 304 -18.46 13.94 10.13
C ASN A 304 -19.50 13.70 11.20
N GLU A 305 -20.56 12.95 10.89
CA GLU A 305 -21.62 12.61 11.86
C GLU A 305 -21.23 11.39 12.70
N ARG A 306 -20.60 10.37 12.06
CA ARG A 306 -20.19 9.13 12.71
C ARG A 306 -18.82 9.28 13.35
N GLN A 307 -18.78 9.81 14.57
CA GLN A 307 -17.55 10.04 15.33
C GLN A 307 -17.77 10.02 16.85
N ILE A 308 -16.68 9.81 17.58
CA ILE A 308 -16.64 10.03 19.04
C ILE A 308 -16.15 11.46 19.26
N TYR A 309 -17.01 12.31 19.80
CA TYR A 309 -16.67 13.72 20.02
C TYR A 309 -15.45 13.86 20.92
N LYS A 310 -14.46 14.60 20.44
CA LYS A 310 -13.24 15.01 21.15
C LYS A 310 -12.77 16.35 20.60
N GLU A 311 -12.12 17.13 21.44
CA GLU A 311 -11.58 18.43 21.06
C GLU A 311 -10.05 18.39 21.23
N THR A 312 -9.35 18.16 20.14
CA THR A 312 -7.89 18.09 20.16
C THR A 312 -7.33 19.52 20.25
N TYR A 313 -6.45 19.78 21.20
CA TYR A 313 -5.78 21.08 21.37
C TYR A 313 -4.27 20.94 21.46
N SER A 314 -3.54 21.98 21.11
CA SER A 314 -2.07 22.04 21.20
C SER A 314 -1.62 23.21 22.07
N GLU A 315 -0.62 22.97 22.88
CA GLU A 315 0.09 24.02 23.65
C GLU A 315 1.40 24.46 22.98
N ASN A 316 1.68 23.92 21.78
CA ASN A 316 2.79 24.39 20.97
C ASN A 316 2.51 25.84 20.49
N GLU A 317 3.48 26.43 19.81
CA GLU A 317 3.30 27.74 19.17
C GLU A 317 2.10 27.79 18.22
N MET A 318 1.57 29.00 17.98
CA MET A 318 0.44 29.20 17.05
C MET A 318 0.79 28.69 15.64
N GLY A 319 2.01 28.93 15.18
CA GLY A 319 2.53 28.53 13.88
C GLY A 319 1.89 29.27 12.71
N ASP A 320 2.32 28.90 11.51
CA ASP A 320 1.74 29.44 10.28
C ASP A 320 0.34 28.89 10.03
N LYS A 321 -0.53 29.69 9.40
CA LYS A 321 -1.82 29.21 8.91
C LYS A 321 -1.62 28.19 7.79
N VAL A 322 -2.52 27.23 7.65
CA VAL A 322 -2.54 26.28 6.54
C VAL A 322 -2.73 27.04 5.23
N GLN A 323 -1.80 26.89 4.30
CA GLN A 323 -1.81 27.63 3.04
C GLN A 323 -2.51 26.83 1.95
N ILE A 324 -3.51 27.44 1.29
CA ILE A 324 -4.27 26.83 0.18
C ILE A 324 -3.89 27.59 -1.10
N VAL A 325 -3.37 26.89 -2.10
CA VAL A 325 -2.84 27.49 -3.34
C VAL A 325 -3.52 26.87 -4.57
N PRO A 326 -4.32 27.64 -5.33
CA PRO A 326 -4.86 27.18 -6.60
C PRO A 326 -3.85 27.32 -7.73
N TYR A 327 -3.69 26.32 -8.57
CA TYR A 327 -2.86 26.34 -9.77
C TYR A 327 -3.67 26.19 -11.05
N ALA A 328 -3.14 26.64 -12.19
CA ALA A 328 -3.83 26.56 -13.46
C ALA A 328 -3.88 25.12 -13.99
N SER A 329 -2.79 24.37 -13.86
CA SER A 329 -2.66 22.99 -14.30
C SER A 329 -1.90 22.12 -13.30
N ASP A 330 -1.97 20.81 -13.47
CA ASP A 330 -1.21 19.82 -12.70
C ASP A 330 0.32 19.99 -12.87
N ARG A 331 0.75 20.47 -14.04
CA ARG A 331 2.17 20.79 -14.29
C ARG A 331 2.60 22.05 -13.51
N ASP A 332 1.74 23.08 -13.50
CA ASP A 332 2.00 24.27 -12.71
C ASP A 332 2.00 23.95 -11.22
N GLU A 333 1.08 23.08 -10.76
CA GLU A 333 1.06 22.57 -9.40
C GLU A 333 2.40 21.92 -9.04
N ALA A 334 2.86 20.96 -9.86
CA ALA A 334 4.12 20.26 -9.62
C ALA A 334 5.33 21.21 -9.62
N ALA A 335 5.42 22.12 -10.58
CA ALA A 335 6.54 23.08 -10.69
C ALA A 335 6.60 24.05 -9.49
N ASN A 336 5.44 24.56 -9.06
CA ASN A 336 5.40 25.52 -7.95
C ASN A 336 5.56 24.84 -6.58
N VAL A 337 5.00 23.66 -6.37
CA VAL A 337 5.21 22.86 -5.15
C VAL A 337 6.68 22.51 -5.00
N THR A 338 7.35 22.03 -6.06
CA THR A 338 8.78 21.73 -6.01
C THR A 338 9.63 23.00 -5.84
N GLY A 339 9.21 24.12 -6.41
CA GLY A 339 9.79 25.44 -6.14
C GLY A 339 9.67 25.84 -4.66
N LYS A 340 8.52 25.62 -4.02
CA LYS A 340 8.33 25.84 -2.58
C LYS A 340 9.19 24.87 -1.74
N VAL A 341 9.36 23.61 -2.14
CA VAL A 341 10.32 22.68 -1.49
C VAL A 341 11.74 23.25 -1.46
N VAL A 342 12.20 23.83 -2.59
CA VAL A 342 13.51 24.51 -2.62
C VAL A 342 13.56 25.72 -1.68
N LEU A 343 12.49 26.49 -1.60
CA LEU A 343 12.41 27.65 -0.68
C LEU A 343 12.44 27.20 0.79
N GLU A 344 11.72 26.14 1.16
CA GLU A 344 11.77 25.56 2.51
C GLU A 344 13.19 25.10 2.86
N HIS A 345 13.86 24.42 1.94
CA HIS A 345 15.22 23.99 2.17
C HIS A 345 16.21 25.17 2.28
N ARG A 346 16.22 26.10 1.30
CA ARG A 346 17.21 27.16 1.22
C ARG A 346 16.97 28.32 2.19
N LYS A 347 15.70 28.73 2.36
CA LYS A 347 15.36 29.91 3.15
C LYS A 347 15.09 29.56 4.61
N ASN A 348 14.41 28.43 4.85
CA ASN A 348 13.97 28.04 6.19
C ASN A 348 14.85 26.93 6.81
N GLY A 349 15.89 26.46 6.09
CA GLY A 349 16.85 25.48 6.59
C GLY A 349 16.27 24.07 6.83
N VAL A 350 15.14 23.76 6.21
CA VAL A 350 14.48 22.45 6.38
C VAL A 350 15.21 21.40 5.53
N GLY A 351 15.73 20.34 6.16
CA GLY A 351 16.33 19.23 5.43
C GLY A 351 15.31 18.53 4.53
N TYR A 352 15.74 18.01 3.37
CA TYR A 352 14.82 17.35 2.43
C TYR A 352 14.09 16.14 3.04
N ASN A 353 14.70 15.41 3.96
CA ASN A 353 14.08 14.30 4.69
C ASN A 353 12.94 14.73 5.62
N ASN A 354 12.82 16.01 5.93
CA ASN A 354 11.78 16.62 6.75
C ASN A 354 10.59 17.15 5.92
N ILE A 355 10.60 16.92 4.61
CA ILE A 355 9.57 17.38 3.66
C ILE A 355 8.87 16.19 3.01
N ALA A 356 7.54 16.21 3.06
CA ALA A 356 6.71 15.20 2.38
C ALA A 356 5.74 15.84 1.39
N ILE A 357 5.55 15.20 0.22
CA ILE A 357 4.51 15.50 -0.75
C ILE A 357 3.51 14.35 -0.72
N LEU A 358 2.29 14.63 -0.27
CA LEU A 358 1.21 13.66 -0.08
C LEU A 358 0.17 13.80 -1.19
N TYR A 359 -0.17 12.70 -1.82
CA TYR A 359 -1.16 12.63 -2.89
C TYR A 359 -2.18 11.51 -2.66
N ARG A 360 -3.33 11.57 -3.35
CA ARG A 360 -4.40 10.58 -3.20
C ARG A 360 -4.08 9.27 -3.93
N THR A 361 -3.45 9.34 -5.10
CA THR A 361 -3.13 8.17 -5.94
C THR A 361 -1.69 8.23 -6.44
N ASN A 362 -1.04 7.07 -6.60
CA ASN A 362 0.34 6.97 -7.10
C ASN A 362 0.53 7.57 -8.51
N ALA A 363 -0.54 7.61 -9.33
CA ALA A 363 -0.44 8.22 -10.66
C ALA A 363 -0.05 9.72 -10.63
N GLN A 364 -0.30 10.41 -9.52
CA GLN A 364 0.04 11.83 -9.34
C GLN A 364 1.54 12.05 -9.15
N SER A 365 2.30 11.05 -8.66
CA SER A 365 3.73 11.20 -8.35
C SER A 365 4.56 11.64 -9.56
N ARG A 366 4.21 11.13 -10.76
CA ARG A 366 5.00 11.33 -11.98
C ARG A 366 5.27 12.79 -12.34
N ALA A 367 4.29 13.69 -12.11
CA ALA A 367 4.46 15.11 -12.37
C ALA A 367 5.52 15.72 -11.43
N PHE A 368 5.45 15.37 -10.16
CA PHE A 368 6.40 15.84 -9.12
C PHE A 368 7.80 15.23 -9.32
N GLU A 369 7.91 13.95 -9.66
CA GLU A 369 9.18 13.30 -9.98
C GLU A 369 9.92 14.01 -11.11
N ASN A 370 9.20 14.36 -12.18
CA ASN A 370 9.80 15.05 -13.32
C ASN A 370 10.34 16.43 -12.92
N GLU A 371 9.62 17.18 -12.08
CA GLU A 371 10.07 18.50 -11.64
C GLU A 371 11.22 18.40 -10.62
N LEU A 372 11.20 17.44 -9.69
CA LEU A 372 12.29 17.19 -8.75
C LEU A 372 13.58 16.79 -9.49
N ARG A 373 13.49 15.94 -10.53
CA ARG A 373 14.65 15.60 -11.39
C ARG A 373 15.21 16.81 -12.12
N LYS A 374 14.36 17.67 -12.69
CA LYS A 374 14.81 18.92 -13.36
C LYS A 374 15.57 19.83 -12.42
N LEU A 375 15.19 19.89 -11.15
CA LEU A 375 15.82 20.70 -10.13
C LEU A 375 16.97 19.97 -9.41
N ALA A 376 17.31 18.74 -9.81
CA ALA A 376 18.30 17.86 -9.19
C ALA A 376 18.07 17.68 -7.68
N ILE A 377 16.79 17.62 -7.24
CA ILE A 377 16.41 17.38 -5.85
C ILE A 377 16.29 15.89 -5.62
N PRO A 378 17.02 15.32 -4.65
CA PRO A 378 16.89 13.90 -4.32
C PRO A 378 15.52 13.62 -3.71
N TYR A 379 14.87 12.54 -4.16
CA TYR A 379 13.56 12.12 -3.65
C TYR A 379 13.48 10.60 -3.52
N ARG A 380 12.51 10.15 -2.74
CA ARG A 380 12.10 8.75 -2.67
C ARG A 380 10.58 8.64 -2.81
N ILE A 381 10.12 7.57 -3.44
CA ILE A 381 8.70 7.22 -3.49
C ILE A 381 8.47 6.14 -2.43
N TYR A 382 7.54 6.40 -1.54
CA TYR A 382 7.16 5.45 -0.50
C TYR A 382 5.99 4.60 -1.02
N GLY A 383 6.12 3.25 -0.95
CA GLY A 383 5.14 2.32 -1.51
C GLY A 383 5.43 1.96 -2.97
N GLY A 384 6.72 1.92 -3.37
CA GLY A 384 7.19 1.24 -4.58
C GLY A 384 7.09 -0.29 -4.45
N LEU A 385 7.55 -1.04 -5.47
CA LEU A 385 7.67 -2.49 -5.34
C LEU A 385 8.63 -2.83 -4.21
N SER A 386 8.12 -3.54 -3.18
CA SER A 386 8.92 -4.05 -2.07
C SER A 386 10.08 -4.91 -2.59
N PHE A 387 11.20 -4.88 -1.89
CA PHE A 387 12.36 -5.73 -2.16
C PHE A 387 11.94 -7.19 -2.35
N TYR A 388 11.10 -7.72 -1.47
CA TYR A 388 10.61 -9.10 -1.51
C TYR A 388 9.60 -9.38 -2.65
N GLN A 389 9.09 -8.35 -3.32
CA GLN A 389 8.23 -8.48 -4.51
C GLN A 389 9.01 -8.47 -5.82
N ARG A 390 10.32 -8.21 -5.79
CA ARG A 390 11.18 -8.29 -6.98
C ARG A 390 11.21 -9.72 -7.49
N LYS A 391 11.22 -9.88 -8.82
CA LYS A 391 11.05 -11.18 -9.48
C LYS A 391 12.07 -12.21 -8.97
N GLU A 392 13.36 -11.88 -9.00
CA GLU A 392 14.47 -12.74 -8.60
C GLU A 392 14.42 -13.14 -7.12
N ILE A 393 14.00 -12.21 -6.25
CA ILE A 393 13.83 -12.47 -4.82
C ILE A 393 12.65 -13.41 -4.59
N LYS A 394 11.53 -13.15 -5.28
CA LYS A 394 10.36 -14.02 -5.19
C LYS A 394 10.63 -15.41 -5.73
N ASP A 395 11.44 -15.53 -6.79
CA ASP A 395 11.87 -16.82 -7.32
C ASP A 395 12.69 -17.60 -6.27
N ALA A 396 13.62 -16.96 -5.57
CA ALA A 396 14.40 -17.57 -4.49
C ALA A 396 13.51 -17.97 -3.30
N ILE A 397 12.59 -17.10 -2.86
CA ILE A 397 11.64 -17.40 -1.79
C ILE A 397 10.74 -18.59 -2.13
N CYS A 398 10.37 -18.77 -3.40
CA CYS A 398 9.57 -19.92 -3.83
C CYS A 398 10.33 -21.25 -3.70
N TYR A 399 11.66 -21.28 -3.85
CA TYR A 399 12.46 -22.47 -3.53
C TYR A 399 12.42 -22.77 -2.02
N PHE A 400 12.55 -21.76 -1.17
CA PHE A 400 12.43 -21.96 0.28
C PHE A 400 11.04 -22.48 0.66
N ARG A 401 10.00 -21.90 0.10
CA ARG A 401 8.60 -22.29 0.36
C ARG A 401 8.31 -23.71 -0.07
N LEU A 402 8.78 -24.10 -1.28
CA LEU A 402 8.56 -25.44 -1.81
C LEU A 402 9.31 -26.51 -1.01
N ALA A 403 10.52 -26.22 -0.54
CA ALA A 403 11.27 -27.11 0.35
C ALA A 403 10.60 -27.29 1.70
N ALA A 404 10.03 -26.21 2.27
CA ALA A 404 9.29 -26.25 3.52
C ALA A 404 7.90 -26.92 3.38
N ASN A 405 7.22 -26.67 2.26
CA ASN A 405 5.91 -27.23 1.96
C ASN A 405 5.89 -27.87 0.55
N PRO A 406 6.14 -29.16 0.44
CA PRO A 406 6.13 -29.90 -0.83
C PRO A 406 4.78 -29.89 -1.57
N LYS A 407 3.71 -29.43 -0.91
CA LYS A 407 2.36 -29.30 -1.50
C LYS A 407 2.11 -27.91 -2.12
N ASP A 408 3.06 -26.98 -2.02
CA ASP A 408 2.93 -25.64 -2.58
C ASP A 408 3.07 -25.63 -4.11
N ASN A 409 1.96 -25.91 -4.79
CA ASN A 409 1.90 -25.99 -6.25
C ASN A 409 2.18 -24.65 -6.94
N GLU A 410 1.87 -23.50 -6.30
CA GLU A 410 2.18 -22.17 -6.86
C GLU A 410 3.69 -21.90 -6.83
N ALA A 411 4.36 -22.21 -5.73
CA ALA A 411 5.82 -22.11 -5.64
C ALA A 411 6.49 -23.04 -6.66
N LEU A 412 6.02 -24.29 -6.79
CA LEU A 412 6.53 -25.24 -7.77
C LEU A 412 6.36 -24.69 -9.19
N SER A 413 5.17 -24.24 -9.56
CA SER A 413 4.88 -23.72 -10.91
C SER A 413 5.80 -22.57 -11.30
N ARG A 414 6.22 -21.78 -10.31
CA ARG A 414 7.11 -20.65 -10.51
C ARG A 414 8.56 -21.07 -10.76
N VAL A 415 9.07 -22.07 -10.01
CA VAL A 415 10.52 -22.38 -9.98
C VAL A 415 10.90 -23.62 -10.77
N ILE A 416 9.97 -24.49 -11.17
CA ILE A 416 10.27 -25.75 -11.84
C ILE A 416 11.09 -25.56 -13.13
N ASN A 417 10.89 -24.48 -13.87
CA ASN A 417 11.63 -24.12 -15.08
C ASN A 417 12.52 -22.87 -14.91
N PHE A 418 12.84 -22.48 -13.69
CA PHE A 418 13.79 -21.40 -13.42
C PHE A 418 14.80 -21.80 -12.33
N PRO A 419 16.10 -21.91 -12.68
CA PRO A 419 16.74 -21.82 -14.00
C PRO A 419 16.16 -22.79 -15.04
N ALA A 420 16.39 -22.49 -16.33
CA ALA A 420 15.79 -23.24 -17.45
C ALA A 420 16.10 -24.74 -17.37
N ARG A 421 15.06 -25.57 -17.29
CA ARG A 421 15.13 -27.06 -17.28
C ARG A 421 14.38 -27.68 -18.45
N HIS A 422 14.01 -26.86 -19.43
CA HIS A 422 13.23 -27.27 -20.60
C HIS A 422 11.83 -27.81 -20.27
N ILE A 423 11.27 -27.44 -19.11
CA ILE A 423 9.91 -27.78 -18.72
C ILE A 423 9.01 -26.61 -19.12
N GLY A 424 8.40 -26.70 -20.30
CA GLY A 424 7.53 -25.66 -20.83
C GLY A 424 6.09 -25.73 -20.28
N ASP A 425 5.29 -24.67 -20.58
CA ASP A 425 3.91 -24.53 -20.12
C ASP A 425 2.99 -25.71 -20.39
N THR A 426 3.20 -26.41 -21.55
CA THR A 426 2.41 -27.60 -21.89
C THR A 426 2.66 -28.75 -20.93
N THR A 427 3.93 -28.98 -20.53
CA THR A 427 4.30 -30.03 -19.56
C THR A 427 3.80 -29.65 -18.18
N LEU A 428 3.97 -28.39 -17.79
CA LEU A 428 3.48 -27.86 -16.51
C LEU A 428 1.96 -28.01 -16.38
N ARG A 429 1.21 -27.70 -17.46
CA ARG A 429 -0.24 -27.87 -17.48
C ARG A 429 -0.65 -29.34 -17.30
N LYS A 430 -0.02 -30.27 -18.03
CA LYS A 430 -0.28 -31.71 -17.87
C LYS A 430 0.04 -32.21 -16.47
N LEU A 431 1.12 -31.69 -15.85
CA LEU A 431 1.50 -32.02 -14.49
C LEU A 431 0.43 -31.53 -13.50
N SER A 432 -0.05 -30.29 -13.68
CA SER A 432 -1.11 -29.70 -12.85
C SER A 432 -2.46 -30.43 -13.01
N GLU A 433 -2.86 -30.77 -14.24
CA GLU A 433 -4.06 -31.52 -14.54
C GLU A 433 -4.02 -32.90 -13.85
N CYS A 434 -2.90 -33.64 -14.02
CA CYS A 434 -2.69 -34.94 -13.37
C CYS A 434 -2.74 -34.84 -11.84
N ALA A 435 -2.05 -33.88 -11.25
CA ALA A 435 -2.05 -33.65 -9.80
C ALA A 435 -3.46 -33.36 -9.25
N ASN A 436 -4.22 -32.52 -9.98
CA ASN A 436 -5.61 -32.18 -9.59
C ASN A 436 -6.55 -33.42 -9.71
N GLU A 437 -6.42 -34.21 -10.76
CA GLU A 437 -7.24 -35.42 -10.95
C GLU A 437 -6.98 -36.47 -9.86
N GLN A 438 -5.71 -36.63 -9.47
CA GLN A 438 -5.29 -37.60 -8.46
C GLN A 438 -5.36 -37.07 -7.03
N GLN A 439 -5.71 -35.79 -6.82
CA GLN A 439 -5.77 -35.12 -5.52
C GLN A 439 -4.44 -35.17 -4.73
N VAL A 440 -3.31 -35.08 -5.45
CA VAL A 440 -1.94 -35.05 -4.90
C VAL A 440 -1.23 -33.76 -5.28
N SER A 441 -0.05 -33.52 -4.72
CA SER A 441 0.76 -32.37 -5.12
C SER A 441 1.46 -32.59 -6.48
N MET A 442 1.78 -31.48 -7.17
CA MET A 442 2.55 -31.54 -8.41
C MET A 442 3.96 -32.12 -8.19
N LEU A 443 4.55 -31.95 -7.00
CA LEU A 443 5.85 -32.51 -6.65
C LEU A 443 5.77 -34.03 -6.48
N GLU A 444 4.71 -34.54 -5.86
CA GLU A 444 4.47 -35.99 -5.77
C GLU A 444 4.37 -36.63 -7.16
N VAL A 445 3.63 -36.00 -8.08
CA VAL A 445 3.57 -36.48 -9.47
C VAL A 445 4.95 -36.36 -10.17
N ALA A 446 5.75 -35.33 -9.87
CA ALA A 446 7.07 -35.14 -10.44
C ALA A 446 8.09 -36.22 -9.99
N HIS A 447 7.94 -36.80 -8.82
CA HIS A 447 8.74 -37.92 -8.33
C HIS A 447 8.53 -39.21 -9.14
N ASP A 448 7.29 -39.55 -9.41
CA ASP A 448 6.97 -40.72 -10.23
C ASP A 448 5.81 -40.47 -11.22
N PRO A 449 6.09 -39.69 -12.29
CA PRO A 449 5.07 -39.34 -13.27
C PRO A 449 4.34 -40.54 -13.89
N GLN A 450 5.03 -41.70 -13.97
CA GLN A 450 4.47 -42.92 -14.58
C GLN A 450 3.45 -43.60 -13.66
N ALA A 451 3.70 -43.63 -12.35
CA ALA A 451 2.76 -44.17 -11.36
C ALA A 451 1.42 -43.44 -11.37
N PHE A 452 1.45 -42.15 -11.65
CA PHE A 452 0.23 -41.28 -11.76
C PHE A 452 -0.34 -41.22 -13.19
N GLY A 453 0.20 -42.02 -14.14
CA GLY A 453 -0.31 -42.08 -15.50
C GLY A 453 0.07 -40.88 -16.40
N LEU A 454 1.00 -40.03 -15.97
CA LEU A 454 1.43 -38.86 -16.72
C LEU A 454 2.28 -39.26 -17.91
N THR A 455 1.75 -39.07 -19.12
CA THR A 455 2.45 -39.40 -20.38
C THR A 455 3.18 -38.21 -20.96
N ILE A 456 4.51 -38.20 -20.84
CA ILE A 456 5.42 -37.16 -21.37
C ILE A 456 6.68 -37.78 -21.94
N GLY A 457 7.41 -37.03 -22.77
CA GLY A 457 8.67 -37.51 -23.37
C GLY A 457 9.78 -37.78 -22.34
N SER A 458 10.69 -38.69 -22.65
CA SER A 458 11.74 -39.15 -21.73
C SER A 458 12.65 -38.04 -21.20
N SER A 459 12.97 -37.04 -22.02
CA SER A 459 13.76 -35.87 -21.59
C SER A 459 13.05 -35.03 -20.51
N PHE A 460 11.72 -34.83 -20.65
CA PHE A 460 10.93 -34.14 -19.65
C PHE A 460 10.78 -34.94 -18.37
N LEU A 461 10.71 -36.28 -18.50
CA LEU A 461 10.63 -37.19 -17.36
C LEU A 461 11.92 -37.11 -16.53
N THR A 462 13.08 -37.07 -17.16
CA THR A 462 14.38 -36.90 -16.50
C THR A 462 14.47 -35.52 -15.82
N ALA A 463 14.00 -34.47 -16.48
CA ALA A 463 14.01 -33.12 -15.94
C ALA A 463 13.10 -33.00 -14.70
N LEU A 464 11.90 -33.59 -14.72
CA LEU A 464 10.98 -33.61 -13.57
C LEU A 464 11.58 -34.38 -12.38
N LYS A 465 12.09 -35.59 -12.61
CA LYS A 465 12.73 -36.38 -11.56
C LYS A 465 13.98 -35.68 -10.97
N GLY A 466 14.79 -35.05 -11.83
CA GLY A 466 15.94 -34.27 -11.38
C GLY A 466 15.55 -33.05 -10.53
N PHE A 467 14.46 -32.37 -10.87
CA PHE A 467 13.93 -31.29 -10.07
C PHE A 467 13.36 -31.78 -8.73
N ALA A 468 12.62 -32.90 -8.72
CA ALA A 468 12.11 -33.52 -7.52
C ALA A 468 13.22 -33.92 -6.56
N SER A 469 14.29 -34.57 -7.06
CA SER A 469 15.46 -34.94 -6.26
C SER A 469 16.20 -33.71 -5.68
N LEU A 470 16.26 -32.60 -6.42
CA LEU A 470 16.79 -31.34 -5.87
C LEU A 470 15.95 -30.83 -4.71
N MET A 471 14.64 -30.93 -4.81
CA MET A 471 13.75 -30.48 -3.74
C MET A 471 13.85 -31.36 -2.51
N ASP A 472 14.04 -32.68 -2.66
CA ASP A 472 14.29 -33.58 -1.55
C ASP A 472 15.57 -33.22 -0.82
N GLU A 473 16.68 -33.01 -1.54
CA GLU A 473 17.95 -32.56 -0.96
C GLU A 473 17.80 -31.26 -0.19
N LEU A 474 17.05 -30.28 -0.72
CA LEU A 474 16.81 -29.01 -0.05
C LEU A 474 15.91 -29.17 1.18
N SER A 475 14.92 -30.05 1.12
CA SER A 475 14.04 -30.31 2.28
C SER A 475 14.80 -30.99 3.44
N GLU A 476 15.65 -31.97 3.14
CA GLU A 476 16.50 -32.63 4.14
C GLU A 476 17.50 -31.66 4.77
N ALA A 477 18.14 -30.81 3.98
CA ALA A 477 19.11 -29.84 4.46
C ALA A 477 18.47 -28.80 5.40
N MET A 478 17.21 -28.45 5.18
CA MET A 478 16.47 -27.46 5.98
C MET A 478 16.29 -27.90 7.44
N GLU A 479 16.27 -29.21 7.73
CA GLU A 479 16.09 -29.73 9.09
C GLU A 479 17.33 -29.52 9.97
N THR A 480 18.51 -29.42 9.34
CA THR A 480 19.79 -29.44 10.06
C THR A 480 20.60 -28.15 9.98
N MET A 481 20.34 -27.31 8.97
CA MET A 481 21.07 -26.06 8.72
C MET A 481 20.33 -24.84 9.27
N ASP A 482 21.06 -23.85 9.76
CA ASP A 482 20.45 -22.54 10.06
C ASP A 482 20.03 -21.82 8.76
N ALA A 483 19.20 -20.81 8.88
CA ALA A 483 18.62 -20.12 7.72
C ALA A 483 19.69 -19.55 6.78
N PHE A 484 20.83 -19.09 7.32
CA PHE A 484 21.90 -18.51 6.51
C PHE A 484 22.64 -19.58 5.71
N GLU A 485 23.10 -20.66 6.37
CA GLU A 485 23.79 -21.79 5.74
C GLU A 485 22.90 -22.45 4.69
N TYR A 486 21.62 -22.63 5.03
CA TYR A 486 20.60 -23.14 4.10
C TYR A 486 20.43 -22.26 2.86
N THR A 487 20.40 -20.93 3.05
CA THR A 487 20.27 -19.98 1.93
C THR A 487 21.45 -20.10 0.96
N GLU A 488 22.68 -20.16 1.46
CA GLU A 488 23.87 -20.34 0.62
C GLU A 488 23.83 -21.67 -0.15
N LEU A 489 23.40 -22.75 0.50
CA LEU A 489 23.24 -24.06 -0.15
C LEU A 489 22.19 -23.97 -1.28
N MET A 490 20.99 -23.44 -0.97
CA MET A 490 19.90 -23.34 -1.95
C MET A 490 20.30 -22.48 -3.15
N MET A 491 20.91 -21.31 -2.93
CA MET A 491 21.37 -20.42 -4.01
C MET A 491 22.33 -21.12 -4.99
N ARG A 492 23.23 -21.94 -4.44
CA ARG A 492 24.19 -22.71 -5.23
C ARG A 492 23.55 -23.90 -5.94
N ARG A 493 22.75 -24.71 -5.21
CA ARG A 493 22.19 -25.98 -5.72
C ARG A 493 21.07 -25.74 -6.74
N SER A 494 20.24 -24.73 -6.56
CA SER A 494 19.19 -24.36 -7.51
C SER A 494 19.75 -23.82 -8.82
N GLY A 495 20.96 -23.23 -8.81
CA GLY A 495 21.60 -22.58 -9.96
C GLY A 495 21.14 -21.13 -10.20
N ILE A 496 20.29 -20.55 -9.37
CA ILE A 496 19.80 -19.16 -9.51
C ILE A 496 20.97 -18.18 -9.53
N MET A 497 21.91 -18.34 -8.60
CA MET A 497 23.09 -17.46 -8.50
C MET A 497 23.97 -17.56 -9.76
N ALA A 498 24.16 -18.76 -10.32
CA ALA A 498 24.95 -18.97 -11.52
C ALA A 498 24.32 -18.29 -12.76
N VAL A 499 22.98 -18.32 -12.88
CA VAL A 499 22.26 -17.62 -13.95
C VAL A 499 22.41 -16.11 -13.80
N ALA A 500 22.29 -15.57 -12.59
CA ALA A 500 22.46 -14.14 -12.35
C ALA A 500 23.91 -13.66 -12.62
N GLN A 501 24.90 -14.46 -12.25
CA GLN A 501 26.33 -14.17 -12.53
C GLN A 501 26.69 -14.23 -14.01
N ALA A 502 26.02 -15.08 -14.79
CA ALA A 502 26.23 -15.19 -16.23
C ALA A 502 25.62 -14.05 -17.04
N ASP A 503 24.70 -13.29 -16.46
CA ASP A 503 24.02 -12.17 -17.10
C ASP A 503 24.78 -10.86 -16.86
N ILE A 504 25.57 -10.45 -17.89
CA ILE A 504 26.42 -9.25 -17.83
C ILE A 504 25.65 -7.94 -18.15
N THR A 505 24.36 -7.99 -18.41
CA THR A 505 23.53 -6.81 -18.64
C THR A 505 23.37 -5.98 -17.35
N PRO A 506 23.11 -4.66 -17.43
CA PRO A 506 22.82 -3.87 -16.25
C PRO A 506 21.70 -4.47 -15.38
N GLU A 507 20.63 -4.94 -16.01
CA GLU A 507 19.51 -5.61 -15.34
C GLU A 507 19.93 -6.97 -14.72
N GLY A 508 20.93 -7.66 -15.31
CA GLY A 508 21.53 -8.87 -14.75
C GLY A 508 22.36 -8.57 -13.50
N GLN A 509 23.12 -7.49 -13.53
CA GLN A 509 23.88 -7.01 -12.36
C GLN A 509 22.96 -6.60 -11.21
N ASP A 510 21.88 -5.85 -11.49
CA ASP A 510 20.88 -5.50 -10.49
C ASP A 510 20.25 -6.76 -9.85
N ARG A 511 19.96 -7.80 -10.65
CA ARG A 511 19.43 -9.08 -10.13
C ARG A 511 20.45 -9.78 -9.22
N LEU A 512 21.73 -9.78 -9.61
CA LEU A 512 22.79 -10.37 -8.80
C LEU A 512 22.96 -9.62 -7.47
N GLU A 513 22.94 -8.28 -7.49
CA GLU A 513 22.97 -7.45 -6.30
C GLU A 513 21.78 -7.74 -5.38
N ASN A 514 20.57 -7.84 -5.93
CA ASN A 514 19.37 -8.18 -5.17
C ASN A 514 19.46 -9.57 -4.51
N LEU A 515 19.98 -10.58 -5.20
CA LEU A 515 20.18 -11.92 -4.61
C LEU A 515 21.22 -11.90 -3.48
N ASN A 516 22.31 -11.15 -3.63
CA ASN A 516 23.30 -10.96 -2.58
C ASN A 516 22.71 -10.22 -1.36
N GLU A 517 21.86 -9.24 -1.62
CA GLU A 517 21.14 -8.52 -0.55
C GLU A 517 20.17 -9.46 0.20
N LEU A 518 19.51 -10.40 -0.49
CA LEU A 518 18.68 -11.41 0.19
C LEU A 518 19.53 -12.29 1.12
N VAL A 519 20.72 -12.73 0.68
CA VAL A 519 21.64 -13.51 1.53
C VAL A 519 22.06 -12.71 2.75
N THR A 520 22.32 -11.41 2.57
CA THR A 520 22.67 -10.50 3.68
C THR A 520 21.50 -10.35 4.66
N ALA A 521 20.28 -10.13 4.17
CA ALA A 521 19.08 -10.01 5.00
C ALA A 521 18.82 -11.26 5.83
N VAL A 522 19.02 -12.46 5.25
CA VAL A 522 18.91 -13.72 6.02
C VAL A 522 19.99 -13.83 7.09
N ARG A 523 21.22 -13.41 6.81
CA ARG A 523 22.31 -13.40 7.81
C ARG A 523 21.96 -12.48 8.97
N GLU A 524 21.55 -11.25 8.69
CA GLU A 524 21.13 -10.29 9.71
C GLU A 524 19.98 -10.81 10.56
N PHE A 525 19.02 -11.48 9.95
CA PHE A 525 17.94 -12.13 10.67
C PHE A 525 18.44 -13.19 11.66
N VAL A 526 19.36 -14.07 11.23
CA VAL A 526 19.98 -15.08 12.09
C VAL A 526 20.77 -14.44 13.23
N ASP A 527 21.57 -13.41 12.92
CA ASP A 527 22.37 -12.70 13.93
C ASP A 527 21.49 -12.00 14.97
N GLN A 528 20.38 -11.38 14.57
CA GLN A 528 19.40 -10.81 15.49
C GLN A 528 18.76 -11.87 16.40
N ARG A 529 18.46 -13.06 15.88
CA ARG A 529 17.93 -14.17 16.66
C ARG A 529 18.96 -14.71 17.66
N LYS A 530 20.23 -14.82 17.26
CA LYS A 530 21.34 -15.21 18.17
C LYS A 530 21.54 -14.19 19.30
N MET A 531 21.41 -12.87 19.00
CA MET A 531 21.43 -11.84 20.05
C MET A 531 20.24 -11.96 21.02
N GLN A 532 19.15 -12.56 20.60
CA GLN A 532 17.98 -12.85 21.45
C GLN A 532 18.13 -14.18 22.24
N GLY A 533 19.26 -14.89 22.11
CA GLY A 533 19.53 -16.16 22.78
C GLY A 533 18.87 -17.36 22.08
N ILE A 534 18.60 -17.25 20.79
CA ILE A 534 18.10 -18.34 19.94
C ILE A 534 19.27 -18.84 19.10
N ASP A 535 19.82 -20.02 19.47
CA ASP A 535 21.01 -20.56 18.83
C ASP A 535 20.77 -21.17 17.46
N PHE A 536 19.57 -21.67 17.20
CA PHE A 536 19.16 -22.25 15.91
C PHE A 536 17.95 -21.54 15.35
N THR A 537 18.08 -21.04 14.12
CA THR A 537 17.04 -20.29 13.41
C THR A 537 16.77 -20.94 12.06
N PRO A 538 15.69 -21.72 11.89
CA PRO A 538 15.38 -22.36 10.63
C PRO A 538 14.89 -21.32 9.60
N ILE A 539 15.03 -21.66 8.30
CA ILE A 539 14.56 -20.77 7.20
C ILE A 539 13.04 -20.53 7.23
N THR A 540 12.29 -21.44 7.82
CA THR A 540 10.83 -21.29 8.00
C THR A 540 10.45 -20.08 8.87
N ASP A 541 11.28 -19.72 9.83
CA ASP A 541 11.08 -18.52 10.65
C ASP A 541 11.28 -17.25 9.83
N PHE A 542 12.31 -17.24 8.96
CA PHE A 542 12.52 -16.13 8.01
C PHE A 542 11.36 -16.02 7.03
N LEU A 543 10.89 -17.14 6.47
CA LEU A 543 9.72 -17.16 5.58
C LEU A 543 8.46 -16.60 6.25
N ALA A 544 8.24 -16.93 7.51
CA ALA A 544 7.09 -16.42 8.26
C ALA A 544 7.19 -14.90 8.46
N GLU A 545 8.40 -14.36 8.71
CA GLU A 545 8.60 -12.92 8.82
C GLU A 545 8.41 -12.22 7.47
N VAL A 546 9.04 -12.70 6.41
CA VAL A 546 8.95 -12.12 5.05
C VAL A 546 7.53 -12.14 4.51
N ALA A 547 6.78 -13.23 4.71
CA ALA A 547 5.40 -13.33 4.26
C ALA A 547 4.48 -12.26 4.86
N LEU A 548 4.84 -11.73 6.03
CA LEU A 548 4.05 -10.76 6.78
C LEU A 548 4.58 -9.32 6.64
N LEU A 549 5.69 -9.12 5.91
CA LEU A 549 6.22 -7.77 5.65
C LEU A 549 5.29 -6.99 4.71
N THR A 550 5.17 -5.70 4.99
CA THR A 550 4.46 -4.74 4.14
C THR A 550 5.44 -3.72 3.57
N ASP A 551 5.03 -2.99 2.51
CA ASP A 551 5.84 -1.93 1.88
C ASP A 551 6.29 -0.83 2.88
N GLN A 552 5.66 -0.76 4.07
CA GLN A 552 6.00 0.19 5.13
C GLN A 552 7.15 -0.28 6.02
N ASP A 553 7.51 -1.55 5.93
CA ASP A 553 8.50 -2.19 6.80
C ASP A 553 9.93 -2.14 6.21
N GLU A 554 10.10 -1.68 4.97
CA GLU A 554 11.42 -1.55 4.33
C GLU A 554 12.26 -0.44 4.98
N HIS A 555 13.35 -0.84 5.59
CA HIS A 555 14.40 0.06 6.05
C HIS A 555 15.37 0.39 4.92
N THR A 556 15.41 1.64 4.52
CA THR A 556 16.57 2.18 3.85
C THR A 556 17.37 2.99 4.86
N ASP A 557 18.46 2.44 5.41
CA ASP A 557 19.47 3.14 6.21
C ASP A 557 20.27 4.18 5.40
N ASP A 558 19.72 4.62 4.29
CA ASP A 558 20.35 5.59 3.41
C ASP A 558 20.32 6.99 4.07
N LYS A 559 21.48 7.44 4.54
CA LYS A 559 21.69 8.76 5.18
C LYS A 559 21.51 9.94 4.24
N THR A 560 21.17 9.71 2.98
CA THR A 560 20.96 10.78 1.98
C THR A 560 19.67 11.53 2.27
N GLU A 561 19.73 12.85 2.40
CA GLU A 561 18.54 13.68 2.55
C GLU A 561 17.69 13.63 1.27
N ARG A 562 16.43 13.17 1.38
CA ARG A 562 15.51 13.00 0.25
C ARG A 562 14.11 13.49 0.58
N VAL A 563 13.48 14.19 -0.35
CA VAL A 563 12.03 14.51 -0.26
C VAL A 563 11.22 13.22 -0.36
N THR A 564 10.24 13.06 0.51
CA THR A 564 9.39 11.87 0.52
C THR A 564 8.11 12.12 -0.27
N LEU A 565 7.86 11.29 -1.29
CA LEU A 565 6.62 11.26 -2.08
C LEU A 565 5.82 10.02 -1.67
N MET A 566 4.56 10.18 -1.27
CA MET A 566 3.71 9.04 -0.88
C MET A 566 2.23 9.35 -0.99
N THR A 567 1.42 8.28 -1.01
CA THR A 567 -0.03 8.45 -0.85
C THR A 567 -0.37 8.85 0.59
N VAL A 568 -1.50 9.55 0.78
CA VAL A 568 -1.98 9.90 2.13
C VAL A 568 -2.17 8.64 3.00
N HIS A 569 -2.61 7.52 2.42
CA HIS A 569 -2.75 6.26 3.16
C HIS A 569 -1.41 5.75 3.71
N ALA A 570 -0.35 5.84 2.91
CA ALA A 570 1.00 5.45 3.33
C ALA A 570 1.61 6.39 4.39
N ALA A 571 1.11 7.63 4.47
CA ALA A 571 1.57 8.62 5.44
C ALA A 571 0.99 8.40 6.86
N LYS A 572 0.00 7.51 7.04
CA LYS A 572 -0.54 7.20 8.35
C LYS A 572 0.55 6.63 9.26
N GLY A 573 0.64 7.15 10.48
CA GLY A 573 1.69 6.79 11.44
C GLY A 573 2.99 7.61 11.31
N LEU A 574 3.22 8.29 10.17
CA LEU A 574 4.38 9.15 9.95
C LEU A 574 4.09 10.61 10.32
N GLU A 575 5.15 11.42 10.42
CA GLU A 575 5.05 12.87 10.70
C GLU A 575 6.25 13.60 10.08
N PHE A 576 6.00 14.83 9.61
CA PHE A 576 6.99 15.63 8.91
C PHE A 576 6.87 17.10 9.33
N PRO A 577 8.00 17.82 9.52
CA PRO A 577 7.98 19.26 9.77
C PRO A 577 7.21 20.04 8.71
N VAL A 578 7.34 19.70 7.44
CA VAL A 578 6.66 20.36 6.32
C VAL A 578 5.95 19.33 5.44
N VAL A 579 4.65 19.55 5.22
CA VAL A 579 3.80 18.67 4.40
C VAL A 579 3.13 19.47 3.28
N PHE A 580 3.23 18.94 2.07
CA PHE A 580 2.47 19.38 0.90
C PHE A 580 1.39 18.35 0.59
N ILE A 581 0.12 18.75 0.58
CA ILE A 581 -1.03 17.93 0.21
C ILE A 581 -1.51 18.43 -1.14
N VAL A 582 -1.39 17.58 -2.17
CA VAL A 582 -1.59 18.00 -3.57
C VAL A 582 -2.80 17.33 -4.21
N GLY A 583 -3.40 18.01 -5.19
CA GLY A 583 -4.53 17.47 -5.94
C GLY A 583 -5.84 17.44 -5.17
N LEU A 584 -6.14 18.47 -4.36
CA LEU A 584 -7.41 18.61 -3.63
C LEU A 584 -8.54 19.03 -4.58
N GLU A 585 -9.01 18.09 -5.40
CA GLU A 585 -9.98 18.29 -6.46
C GLU A 585 -11.14 17.28 -6.35
N GLU A 586 -12.35 17.68 -6.72
CA GLU A 586 -13.46 16.74 -6.89
C GLU A 586 -13.09 15.64 -7.88
N ASP A 587 -13.61 14.43 -7.67
CA ASP A 587 -13.34 13.21 -8.45
C ASP A 587 -11.88 12.68 -8.36
N LEU A 588 -11.05 13.33 -7.56
CA LEU A 588 -9.70 12.91 -7.22
C LEU A 588 -9.53 12.79 -5.69
N PHE A 589 -9.80 13.87 -4.95
CA PHE A 589 -9.80 13.90 -3.50
C PHE A 589 -10.92 14.84 -2.99
N PRO A 590 -12.16 14.31 -2.75
CA PRO A 590 -12.54 12.90 -2.66
C PRO A 590 -12.52 12.16 -3.99
N SER A 591 -12.33 10.84 -3.89
CA SER A 591 -12.36 9.95 -5.06
C SER A 591 -13.74 9.95 -5.74
N GLN A 592 -13.77 9.83 -7.08
CA GLN A 592 -15.01 9.66 -7.85
C GLN A 592 -15.86 8.45 -7.42
N TYR A 593 -15.26 7.48 -6.73
CA TYR A 593 -15.95 6.29 -6.22
C TYR A 593 -16.60 6.49 -4.85
N ALA A 594 -16.32 7.60 -4.18
CA ALA A 594 -16.92 7.98 -2.91
C ALA A 594 -18.31 8.59 -3.15
N THR A 595 -19.34 7.74 -3.29
CA THR A 595 -20.70 8.18 -3.66
C THR A 595 -21.66 8.20 -2.48
N ARG A 596 -21.43 7.37 -1.46
CA ARG A 596 -22.28 7.34 -0.26
C ARG A 596 -21.76 8.34 0.78
N ALA A 597 -22.63 8.77 1.68
CA ALA A 597 -22.24 9.64 2.79
C ALA A 597 -21.09 9.05 3.64
N SER A 598 -21.13 7.74 3.91
CA SER A 598 -20.07 7.03 4.62
C SER A 598 -18.71 7.09 3.91
N ASP A 599 -18.71 7.05 2.57
CA ASP A 599 -17.49 7.08 1.77
C ASP A 599 -16.88 8.49 1.78
N ILE A 600 -17.75 9.52 1.72
CA ILE A 600 -17.32 10.93 1.84
C ILE A 600 -16.75 11.21 3.23
N GLU A 601 -17.36 10.66 4.29
CA GLU A 601 -16.80 10.77 5.63
C GLU A 601 -15.42 10.10 5.76
N GLU A 602 -15.20 8.96 5.11
CA GLU A 602 -13.89 8.31 5.09
C GLU A 602 -12.85 9.11 4.31
N GLU A 603 -13.19 9.67 3.16
CA GLU A 603 -12.31 10.57 2.40
C GLU A 603 -12.00 11.84 3.22
N ARG A 604 -12.96 12.35 4.04
CA ARG A 604 -12.69 13.48 4.96
C ARG A 604 -11.73 13.07 6.08
N ARG A 605 -11.84 11.85 6.63
CA ARG A 605 -10.84 11.30 7.57
C ARG A 605 -9.47 11.16 6.92
N LEU A 606 -9.43 10.75 5.66
CA LEU A 606 -8.19 10.67 4.91
C LEU A 606 -7.53 12.06 4.77
N PHE A 607 -8.30 13.09 4.49
CA PHE A 607 -7.79 14.46 4.44
C PHE A 607 -7.37 14.97 5.83
N TYR A 608 -8.13 14.64 6.88
CA TYR A 608 -7.73 14.89 8.27
C TYR A 608 -6.39 14.23 8.61
N VAL A 609 -6.19 12.96 8.20
CA VAL A 609 -4.91 12.28 8.35
C VAL A 609 -3.81 13.06 7.64
N ALA A 610 -4.01 13.51 6.41
CA ALA A 610 -3.00 14.26 5.66
C ALA A 610 -2.56 15.55 6.39
N ILE A 611 -3.51 16.35 6.86
CA ILE A 611 -3.22 17.60 7.60
C ILE A 611 -2.46 17.30 8.90
N THR A 612 -2.88 16.27 9.64
CA THR A 612 -2.25 15.90 10.92
C THR A 612 -0.88 15.24 10.80
N ARG A 613 -0.37 15.05 9.56
CA ARG A 613 1.04 14.64 9.37
C ARG A 613 1.99 15.81 9.50
N ALA A 614 1.51 17.03 9.34
CA ALA A 614 2.32 18.23 9.45
C ALA A 614 2.61 18.61 10.92
N MET A 615 3.87 18.91 11.20
CA MET A 615 4.29 19.43 12.53
C MET A 615 4.28 20.95 12.56
N GLN A 616 4.90 21.60 11.58
CA GLN A 616 5.16 23.05 11.56
C GLN A 616 4.40 23.76 10.45
N ARG A 617 4.43 23.23 9.20
CA ARG A 617 3.82 23.87 8.03
C ARG A 617 3.05 22.89 7.19
N CYS A 618 1.88 23.32 6.75
CA CYS A 618 0.99 22.55 5.89
C CYS A 618 0.57 23.39 4.68
N TYR A 619 0.87 22.87 3.49
CA TYR A 619 0.51 23.44 2.20
C TYR A 619 -0.48 22.54 1.51
N ILE A 620 -1.59 23.11 1.03
CA ILE A 620 -2.63 22.40 0.29
C ILE A 620 -2.70 23.00 -1.09
N SER A 621 -2.77 22.17 -2.13
CA SER A 621 -2.88 22.65 -3.50
C SER A 621 -3.91 21.88 -4.31
N PHE A 622 -4.42 22.55 -5.36
CA PHE A 622 -5.28 21.95 -6.36
C PHE A 622 -5.04 22.61 -7.72
N ALA A 623 -5.27 21.84 -8.80
CA ALA A 623 -5.18 22.33 -10.17
C ALA A 623 -6.60 22.52 -10.77
N ARG A 624 -6.77 23.58 -11.60
CA ARG A 624 -8.03 23.82 -12.32
C ARG A 624 -8.16 22.95 -13.57
N GLN A 625 -7.05 22.41 -14.06
CA GLN A 625 -6.98 21.52 -15.20
C GLN A 625 -5.99 20.41 -14.92
N ARG A 626 -6.36 19.17 -15.25
CA ARG A 626 -5.53 17.99 -15.05
C ARG A 626 -5.56 17.08 -16.27
N PHE A 627 -4.39 16.56 -16.63
CA PHE A 627 -4.28 15.60 -17.72
C PHE A 627 -4.58 14.20 -17.20
N LYS A 628 -5.69 13.59 -17.65
CA LYS A 628 -6.10 12.24 -17.21
C LYS A 628 -6.46 11.39 -18.43
N ASN A 629 -5.88 10.20 -18.56
CA ASN A 629 -6.13 9.25 -19.66
C ASN A 629 -5.94 9.86 -21.08
N GLY A 630 -4.94 10.71 -21.25
CA GLY A 630 -4.66 11.34 -22.55
C GLY A 630 -5.56 12.53 -22.88
N GLN A 631 -6.43 12.97 -21.98
CA GLN A 631 -7.35 14.11 -22.18
C GLN A 631 -7.14 15.17 -21.09
N LEU A 632 -7.33 16.42 -21.47
CA LEU A 632 -7.33 17.55 -20.54
C LEU A 632 -8.74 17.68 -19.93
N ASN A 633 -8.83 17.50 -18.61
CA ASN A 633 -10.06 17.62 -17.86
C ASN A 633 -10.03 18.87 -16.98
N PHE A 634 -11.15 19.61 -16.93
CA PHE A 634 -11.35 20.68 -15.96
C PHE A 634 -11.69 20.05 -14.60
N ALA A 635 -11.03 20.53 -13.56
CA ALA A 635 -11.24 20.08 -12.18
C ALA A 635 -11.86 21.19 -11.32
N ASN A 636 -12.78 20.80 -10.46
CA ASN A 636 -13.33 21.68 -9.43
C ASN A 636 -12.53 21.52 -8.14
N PRO A 637 -12.35 22.58 -7.34
CA PRO A 637 -11.76 22.45 -6.00
C PRO A 637 -12.54 21.45 -5.15
N SER A 638 -11.83 20.66 -4.37
CA SER A 638 -12.45 19.71 -3.43
C SER A 638 -13.44 20.38 -2.49
N ARG A 639 -14.60 19.73 -2.28
CA ARG A 639 -15.61 20.18 -1.30
C ARG A 639 -15.04 20.35 0.10
N PHE A 640 -14.04 19.56 0.46
CA PHE A 640 -13.40 19.61 1.79
C PHE A 640 -12.66 20.92 2.08
N LEU A 641 -12.30 21.70 1.06
CA LEU A 641 -11.71 23.02 1.27
C LEU A 641 -12.70 24.02 1.88
N LYS A 642 -14.01 23.76 1.76
CA LYS A 642 -15.06 24.58 2.39
C LYS A 642 -15.27 24.20 3.86
N ASP A 643 -14.88 22.99 4.25
CA ASP A 643 -15.01 22.48 5.60
C ASP A 643 -13.88 22.99 6.53
N LEU A 644 -12.83 23.59 5.93
CA LEU A 644 -11.75 24.23 6.68
C LEU A 644 -12.11 25.66 7.10
N ASP A 645 -11.96 25.97 8.38
CA ASP A 645 -12.21 27.32 8.88
C ASP A 645 -11.16 28.32 8.36
N ARG A 646 -11.64 29.43 7.79
CA ARG A 646 -10.81 30.49 7.21
C ARG A 646 -9.97 31.21 8.28
N GLN A 647 -10.30 31.10 9.54
CA GLN A 647 -9.50 31.64 10.62
C GLN A 647 -8.12 30.99 10.67
N TYR A 648 -8.03 29.69 10.32
CA TYR A 648 -6.80 28.88 10.42
C TYR A 648 -6.16 28.61 9.05
N THR A 649 -6.77 29.15 7.98
CA THR A 649 -6.29 28.95 6.62
C THR A 649 -6.02 30.30 5.91
N THR A 650 -5.16 30.26 4.89
CA THR A 650 -4.93 31.38 3.97
C THR A 650 -4.98 30.88 2.53
N ILE A 651 -5.65 31.66 1.66
CA ILE A 651 -5.66 31.36 0.22
C ILE A 651 -4.65 32.28 -0.45
N GLU A 652 -3.57 31.70 -0.96
CA GLU A 652 -2.60 32.46 -1.75
C GLU A 652 -3.06 32.50 -3.22
N GLN A 653 -2.94 33.69 -3.84
CA GLN A 653 -3.00 33.77 -5.29
C GLN A 653 -1.63 33.36 -5.85
N PRO A 654 -1.56 32.44 -6.84
CA PRO A 654 -0.29 32.09 -7.45
C PRO A 654 0.30 33.35 -8.07
N SER A 655 1.49 33.75 -7.64
CA SER A 655 2.26 34.77 -8.34
C SER A 655 2.50 34.25 -9.77
N PRO A 656 2.25 35.04 -10.81
CA PRO A 656 2.63 34.65 -12.17
C PRO A 656 4.10 34.29 -12.14
N SER A 657 4.45 33.06 -12.53
CA SER A 657 5.77 32.46 -12.45
C SER A 657 6.80 33.35 -13.10
N GLY A 658 7.52 34.11 -12.29
CA GLY A 658 8.64 34.88 -12.69
C GLY A 658 9.92 34.03 -12.73
N LEU A 659 10.11 33.27 -13.77
CA LEU A 659 11.44 32.83 -14.21
C LEU A 659 11.92 33.75 -15.35
N THR A 660 12.16 35.00 -15.01
CA THR A 660 13.11 35.83 -15.75
C THR A 660 13.63 36.92 -14.79
N GLY A 661 14.69 36.57 -14.08
CA GLY A 661 15.52 37.57 -13.39
C GLY A 661 16.43 38.30 -14.36
N VAL A 662 15.90 39.32 -15.00
CA VAL A 662 16.75 40.41 -15.54
C VAL A 662 16.17 41.71 -14.99
N ARG A 663 16.86 42.29 -14.00
CA ARG A 663 16.60 43.65 -13.53
C ARG A 663 16.98 44.60 -14.63
N THR A 664 16.05 45.33 -15.20
CA THR A 664 16.32 46.62 -15.84
C THR A 664 15.98 47.75 -14.85
N PRO A 665 16.79 48.81 -14.79
CA PRO A 665 16.61 49.86 -13.81
C PRO A 665 15.38 50.72 -14.11
N SER A 666 14.61 51.00 -13.09
CA SER A 666 13.50 51.90 -13.09
C SER A 666 13.92 53.34 -13.41
N ALA A 667 13.34 53.94 -14.46
CA ALA A 667 13.28 55.38 -14.65
C ALA A 667 11.84 55.82 -14.32
N GLU A 668 11.69 56.46 -13.17
CA GLU A 668 10.48 57.20 -12.84
C GLU A 668 10.31 58.36 -13.83
N ARG A 669 9.17 58.38 -14.52
CA ARG A 669 8.59 59.62 -15.06
C ARG A 669 7.06 59.58 -14.84
N SER A 670 6.64 60.46 -13.96
CA SER A 670 5.27 60.85 -13.71
C SER A 670 4.63 61.46 -14.95
N PHE A 671 3.47 60.98 -15.37
CA PHE A 671 2.55 61.71 -16.24
C PHE A 671 1.15 61.77 -15.60
N ARG A 672 0.67 62.99 -15.37
CA ARG A 672 -0.70 63.32 -14.97
C ARG A 672 -1.63 63.23 -16.21
N PRO A 673 -2.86 62.79 -16.10
CA PRO A 673 -3.83 62.87 -17.20
C PRO A 673 -4.41 64.28 -17.28
N LYS A 674 -4.58 64.79 -18.51
CA LYS A 674 -5.49 65.90 -18.82
C LYS A 674 -6.81 65.35 -19.34
N ASP A 675 -7.88 65.82 -18.76
CA ASP A 675 -9.26 65.61 -19.20
C ASP A 675 -9.48 66.17 -20.61
N ASP A 676 -10.21 65.42 -21.45
CA ASP A 676 -11.06 65.95 -22.50
C ASP A 676 -12.20 64.98 -22.82
N PRO A 677 -13.47 65.43 -22.80
CA PRO A 677 -14.65 64.61 -22.99
C PRO A 677 -15.17 64.72 -24.41
N SER A 678 -15.18 63.65 -25.17
CA SER A 678 -16.12 63.36 -26.24
C SER A 678 -15.59 62.36 -27.25
N ALA A 679 -16.15 61.18 -27.28
CA ALA A 679 -16.51 60.46 -28.50
C ALA A 679 -17.06 59.05 -28.18
N GLN A 680 -18.37 58.93 -28.28
CA GLN A 680 -19.04 57.66 -28.50
C GLN A 680 -18.50 57.00 -29.76
N ARG A 681 -17.97 55.75 -29.67
CA ARG A 681 -17.93 54.83 -30.84
C ARG A 681 -18.05 53.37 -30.42
N SER A 682 -19.09 52.83 -30.97
CA SER A 682 -19.51 51.45 -31.18
C SER A 682 -18.49 50.33 -31.05
N PHE A 683 -18.93 49.29 -30.32
CA PHE A 683 -18.30 47.97 -30.32
C PHE A 683 -18.27 47.33 -31.71
N ARG A 684 -17.08 46.94 -32.16
CA ARG A 684 -16.90 45.91 -33.20
C ARG A 684 -16.09 44.76 -32.60
N PRO A 685 -16.45 43.49 -32.86
CA PRO A 685 -15.68 42.35 -32.35
C PRO A 685 -14.37 42.24 -33.14
N LEU A 686 -13.24 42.15 -32.43
CA LEU A 686 -11.96 41.81 -33.05
C LEU A 686 -11.94 40.30 -33.36
N ALA A 687 -11.93 40.02 -34.66
CA ALA A 687 -11.56 38.71 -35.18
C ALA A 687 -10.06 38.48 -35.07
N GLY A 688 -9.72 37.27 -34.63
CA GLY A 688 -8.55 36.47 -35.01
C GLY A 688 -7.17 37.10 -35.01
N LEU A 689 -6.38 36.85 -33.97
CA LEU A 689 -4.92 36.81 -34.09
C LEU A 689 -4.55 35.45 -34.70
N SER A 690 -4.41 35.36 -36.02
CA SER A 690 -3.78 34.24 -36.71
C SER A 690 -2.25 34.34 -36.50
N ALA A 691 -1.66 33.33 -35.88
CA ALA A 691 -0.22 33.12 -35.87
C ALA A 691 0.29 33.11 -37.36
N LYS A 692 1.32 33.83 -37.68
CA LYS A 692 1.96 33.80 -38.99
C LYS A 692 2.52 32.39 -39.23
N ARG A 693 1.87 31.65 -40.15
CA ARG A 693 2.40 30.40 -40.71
C ARG A 693 3.46 30.75 -41.75
N SER A 694 4.70 30.31 -41.59
CA SER A 694 5.73 30.40 -42.60
C SER A 694 5.59 29.25 -43.59
N GLU A 695 5.59 29.54 -44.90
CA GLU A 695 5.62 28.52 -45.94
C GLU A 695 7.00 27.84 -45.97
N ILE A 696 7.01 26.52 -46.15
CA ILE A 696 8.19 25.70 -46.20
C ILE A 696 8.29 25.06 -47.57
N THR A 697 9.48 24.95 -48.10
CA THR A 697 9.83 24.11 -49.25
C THR A 697 9.78 22.63 -48.81
N SER A 698 8.63 21.99 -49.02
CA SER A 698 8.45 20.54 -48.81
C SER A 698 8.29 19.84 -50.15
N ASN A 699 8.58 18.53 -50.18
CA ASN A 699 8.31 17.70 -51.37
C ASN A 699 6.82 17.51 -51.67
N PHE A 700 5.92 18.07 -50.88
CA PHE A 700 4.48 17.99 -51.07
C PHE A 700 3.88 19.40 -51.18
N ALA A 701 3.05 19.60 -52.22
CA ALA A 701 2.35 20.87 -52.45
C ALA A 701 0.81 20.73 -52.17
N ALA A 702 0.22 21.87 -51.80
CA ALA A 702 -1.22 21.91 -51.62
C ALA A 702 -1.94 21.53 -52.92
N GLY A 703 -2.91 20.62 -52.84
CA GLY A 703 -3.64 20.09 -53.98
C GLY A 703 -3.17 18.74 -54.50
N GLU A 704 -1.99 18.28 -54.12
CA GLU A 704 -1.47 16.95 -54.52
C GLU A 704 -2.21 15.78 -53.83
N ARG A 705 -2.37 14.67 -54.52
CA ARG A 705 -2.90 13.43 -53.96
C ARG A 705 -1.76 12.61 -53.35
N VAL A 706 -2.00 12.10 -52.16
CA VAL A 706 -1.04 11.31 -51.39
C VAL A 706 -1.72 10.10 -50.81
N TYR A 707 -0.93 9.04 -50.57
CA TYR A 707 -1.36 7.83 -49.91
C TYR A 707 -0.64 7.66 -48.57
N HIS A 708 -1.38 7.32 -47.53
CA HIS A 708 -0.86 6.96 -46.22
C HIS A 708 -1.30 5.57 -45.84
N LYS A 709 -0.38 4.73 -45.38
CA LYS A 709 -0.62 3.31 -45.09
C LYS A 709 -1.79 3.03 -44.14
N VAL A 710 -2.09 3.94 -43.21
CA VAL A 710 -3.17 3.78 -42.20
C VAL A 710 -4.45 4.52 -42.60
N PHE A 711 -4.34 5.68 -43.25
CA PHE A 711 -5.50 6.57 -43.53
C PHE A 711 -5.97 6.50 -44.98
N GLY A 712 -5.27 5.77 -45.85
CA GLY A 712 -5.62 5.63 -47.26
C GLY A 712 -5.22 6.83 -48.10
N GLU A 713 -5.98 7.03 -49.21
CA GLU A 713 -5.80 8.17 -50.16
C GLU A 713 -6.36 9.46 -49.58
N GLY A 714 -5.73 10.58 -49.93
CA GLY A 714 -6.19 11.90 -49.50
C GLY A 714 -5.52 13.02 -50.29
N LYS A 715 -6.05 14.22 -50.15
CA LYS A 715 -5.56 15.44 -50.82
C LYS A 715 -4.91 16.39 -49.85
N VAL A 716 -3.70 16.83 -50.13
CA VAL A 716 -2.94 17.79 -49.30
C VAL A 716 -3.66 19.12 -49.33
N LEU A 717 -3.97 19.66 -48.15
CA LEU A 717 -4.61 20.99 -47.97
C LEU A 717 -3.56 22.08 -47.78
N SER A 718 -2.58 21.84 -46.89
CA SER A 718 -1.50 22.80 -46.61
C SER A 718 -0.30 22.11 -45.98
N VAL A 719 0.88 22.70 -46.17
CA VAL A 719 2.14 22.36 -45.49
C VAL A 719 2.67 23.63 -44.82
N TYR A 720 2.95 23.55 -43.52
CA TYR A 720 3.34 24.72 -42.75
C TYR A 720 4.23 24.36 -41.55
N ARG A 721 5.01 25.33 -41.04
CA ARG A 721 5.80 25.18 -39.81
C ARG A 721 5.10 25.85 -38.65
N GLU A 722 4.98 25.10 -37.53
CA GLU A 722 4.43 25.59 -36.29
C GLU A 722 5.29 25.09 -35.13
N ASN A 723 5.79 26.00 -34.27
CA ASN A 723 6.68 25.72 -33.17
C ASN A 723 7.92 24.88 -33.57
N GLU A 724 8.60 25.29 -34.66
CA GLU A 724 9.78 24.63 -35.24
C GLU A 724 9.53 23.22 -35.81
N VAL A 725 8.29 22.78 -35.94
CA VAL A 725 7.94 21.46 -36.44
C VAL A 725 7.15 21.58 -37.74
N ASP A 726 7.60 20.85 -38.78
CA ASP A 726 6.93 20.81 -40.07
C ASP A 726 5.71 19.93 -40.05
N LYS A 727 4.53 20.50 -40.39
CA LYS A 727 3.23 19.83 -40.39
C LYS A 727 2.62 19.85 -41.78
N ILE A 728 1.92 18.76 -42.10
CA ILE A 728 1.11 18.63 -43.34
C ILE A 728 -0.34 18.33 -42.98
N GLU A 729 -1.24 19.05 -43.57
CA GLU A 729 -2.67 18.90 -43.41
C GLU A 729 -3.26 18.23 -44.63
N ILE A 730 -3.92 17.09 -44.48
CA ILE A 730 -4.44 16.27 -45.55
C ILE A 730 -5.92 15.96 -45.27
N ASN A 731 -6.71 16.05 -46.31
CA ASN A 731 -8.09 15.54 -46.28
C ASN A 731 -8.13 14.17 -46.91
N PHE A 732 -8.19 13.14 -46.07
CA PHE A 732 -8.25 11.72 -46.49
C PHE A 732 -9.69 11.38 -46.90
N ASP A 733 -9.83 10.61 -47.98
CA ASP A 733 -11.14 10.26 -48.53
C ASP A 733 -12.01 9.45 -47.57
N ALA A 734 -11.39 8.57 -46.75
CA ALA A 734 -12.10 7.70 -45.81
C ALA A 734 -12.30 8.29 -44.37
N VAL A 735 -11.39 9.16 -43.90
CA VAL A 735 -11.37 9.60 -42.49
C VAL A 735 -11.35 11.13 -42.31
N GLY A 736 -11.52 11.87 -43.42
CA GLY A 736 -11.58 13.32 -43.39
C GLY A 736 -10.23 13.99 -43.05
N LYS A 737 -10.31 15.25 -42.62
CA LYS A 737 -9.15 16.11 -42.39
C LYS A 737 -8.28 15.66 -41.20
N LYS A 738 -6.96 15.48 -41.46
CA LYS A 738 -5.96 15.14 -40.45
C LYS A 738 -4.71 16.01 -40.63
N THR A 739 -4.06 16.36 -39.51
CA THR A 739 -2.77 17.04 -39.48
C THR A 739 -1.71 16.03 -39.04
N LEU A 740 -0.67 15.85 -39.84
CA LEU A 740 0.43 14.92 -39.58
C LEU A 740 1.75 15.68 -39.46
N LEU A 741 2.68 15.13 -38.68
CA LEU A 741 4.06 15.63 -38.62
C LEU A 741 4.80 15.14 -39.85
N LEU A 742 5.33 16.05 -40.66
CA LEU A 742 5.94 15.74 -41.96
C LEU A 742 7.12 14.76 -41.82
N THR A 743 7.87 14.87 -40.75
CA THR A 743 9.03 14.00 -40.45
C THR A 743 8.67 12.54 -40.22
N TYR A 744 7.43 12.28 -39.77
CA TYR A 744 6.95 10.91 -39.44
C TYR A 744 5.83 10.43 -40.35
N ALA A 745 5.28 11.30 -41.17
CA ALA A 745 4.22 10.98 -42.13
C ALA A 745 4.86 10.27 -43.34
N LYS A 746 4.82 8.94 -43.33
CA LYS A 746 5.23 8.11 -44.48
C LYS A 746 4.18 8.24 -45.59
N LEU A 747 4.30 9.28 -46.39
CA LEU A 747 3.37 9.62 -47.47
C LEU A 747 4.03 9.28 -48.82
N GLU A 748 3.24 8.65 -49.69
CA GLU A 748 3.60 8.38 -51.10
C GLU A 748 2.77 9.29 -52.00
N LYS A 749 3.43 9.94 -52.98
CA LYS A 749 2.72 10.72 -54.01
C LYS A 749 2.00 9.78 -54.97
N ARG A 750 0.76 10.14 -55.35
CA ARG A 750 -0.03 9.44 -56.35
C ARG A 750 -0.45 10.33 -57.49
#